data_0e8489b3d9e02555aa00c5d3e1e37eed
#
_entry.id   0e8489b3d9e02555aa00c5d3e1e37eed
#
_cell.length_a   1.000
_cell.length_b   1.000
_cell.length_c   1.000
_cell.angle_alpha   90.00
_cell.angle_beta   90.00
_cell.angle_gamma   90.00
#
_symmetry.space_group_name_H-M   'P 1'
#
loop_
_entity.id
_entity.type
_entity.pdbx_description
1 polymer ?
#
loop_
_entity_poly.entity_id
_entity_poly.type
_entity_poly.pdbx_seq_one_letter_code
_entity_poly.pdbx_strand_id
1 'polypeptide(L)'
;MSRRLIAMNPNRNANMGKISTCLLDYYTELTKQPWLCTLVGQIRDLTAKQKQMLQQAAEAVDAAQYQNEDDLAFAIIKKQEEVKAGETFKQLDKQISVLKKQLPFRSPHYFHFLDDHRAQKTIDPEAFTFQTTVDIDNPEEVETAVKNALLLNGMFDDAEEKLFREKLFSADDIELWKGKVLHVERSARNKAHIDIRIPVGMTIAEAQSAFCKLIHATEDPSCVTPERIIFITDAVSQIYTADDWYKRLDEEAVAEYREAYRKRGLDIDGRPLDVDSAQVRASQNSSSQSSSSSAPTVDFQPIESEEEKARRADNAVQYEQTYDGVPYEEITKALVDLMGGAPAHGNRNNFIYREACLLRYICNSEAAWIKQVIEIFGEDEAKAFASVESACKVAQSSEMPQLVKQAVELARKNYLAKQATEKAGIYADVPPQMPARLPKLIKLLTSKVPADFKAPVAMAVFPPLAAHLKGVNFRYIDNQVHEAAMMNLLVAPMSSGKSAVNGPIDCIIEDLVQMDKVNRQKEQEWKDEVNTMGDNKKKPVRPEDICIRIVSPDLTRAAYIQRLDDAQKAGDAYLYCKMDEVDMLKKFNDPSQLIRLCWDNSEDGQERVGTKSVTARVKTRFNWNASSTIAVTQKFFSVREVADGAVSRLSLATIFLPEFAPCPVVGNYDAQFKSQLAPYIHQLNAASGSKECRKVRQLIERLGSELMELAQLAYNKPYAEFAKRSLANGFRRAMVLYLANGEKWEKAIEDLIVWSVKYDLWCKMRFFGNQMQEAIDADTRSIYHASGVSNLLLFVHDTFDKAEIQEVCMVHGTKTKLAVLLCTWKKRGFIVKNEDGTFSKTAKFIAKYGHYGTPGMAA
;
A
#
# COMPACT_ATOMS: atom_id res chain seq x y z
N MET A 1 28.31 31.84 -19.20
CA MET A 1 26.92 31.30 -19.26
C MET A 1 26.87 30.03 -18.40
N SER A 2 26.07 30.04 -17.36
CA SER A 2 25.91 28.82 -16.54
C SER A 2 25.22 27.74 -17.40
N ARG A 3 25.81 26.54 -17.48
CA ARG A 3 25.25 25.41 -18.22
C ARG A 3 23.94 24.97 -17.56
N ARG A 4 22.81 25.04 -18.28
CA ARG A 4 21.51 24.55 -17.81
C ARG A 4 21.48 23.03 -17.91
N LEU A 5 21.05 22.37 -16.82
CA LEU A 5 20.98 20.92 -16.72
C LEU A 5 19.52 20.46 -16.64
N ILE A 6 19.24 19.29 -17.20
CA ILE A 6 17.92 18.65 -17.18
C ILE A 6 18.10 17.14 -16.95
N ALA A 7 17.28 16.58 -16.07
CA ALA A 7 17.23 15.12 -15.97
C ALA A 7 16.28 14.57 -17.02
N MET A 8 16.77 13.75 -17.94
CA MET A 8 15.95 13.16 -18.98
C MET A 8 16.48 11.81 -19.47
N ASN A 9 15.62 11.05 -20.13
CA ASN A 9 16.02 9.91 -20.95
C ASN A 9 15.73 10.21 -22.42
N PRO A 10 16.74 10.46 -23.23
CA PRO A 10 16.57 10.89 -24.61
C PRO A 10 16.28 9.76 -25.59
N ASN A 11 16.33 8.50 -25.15
CA ASN A 11 16.29 7.35 -26.02
C ASN A 11 14.86 6.96 -26.43
N ARG A 12 14.71 6.53 -27.66
CA ARG A 12 13.50 5.86 -28.13
C ARG A 12 13.35 4.49 -27.44
N ASN A 13 12.13 4.14 -26.99
CA ASN A 13 11.85 2.92 -26.19
C ASN A 13 12.64 2.88 -24.86
N ALA A 14 12.83 4.04 -24.23
CA ALA A 14 13.60 4.17 -23.02
C ALA A 14 13.05 3.35 -21.86
N ASN A 15 13.94 2.76 -21.08
CA ASN A 15 13.55 2.20 -19.78
C ASN A 15 13.07 3.34 -18.86
N MET A 16 11.82 3.27 -18.43
CA MET A 16 11.18 4.29 -17.60
C MET A 16 11.83 4.50 -16.23
N GLY A 17 12.65 3.56 -15.77
CA GLY A 17 13.45 3.67 -14.55
C GLY A 17 14.81 4.32 -14.75
N LYS A 18 15.30 4.49 -15.98
CA LYS A 18 16.60 5.13 -16.25
C LYS A 18 16.42 6.58 -16.67
N ILE A 19 17.15 7.47 -16.02
CA ILE A 19 17.15 8.90 -16.30
C ILE A 19 18.56 9.43 -16.05
N SER A 20 19.07 10.30 -16.92
CA SER A 20 20.42 10.83 -16.82
C SER A 20 20.41 12.35 -16.87
N THR A 21 21.39 12.98 -16.25
CA THR A 21 21.57 14.44 -16.32
C THR A 21 22.19 14.82 -17.67
N CYS A 22 21.49 15.67 -18.43
CA CYS A 22 21.90 16.15 -19.73
C CYS A 22 21.99 17.69 -19.77
N LEU A 23 22.66 18.24 -20.76
CA LEU A 23 22.57 19.67 -21.04
C LEU A 23 21.22 20.00 -21.68
N LEU A 24 20.63 21.14 -21.37
CA LEU A 24 19.37 21.61 -21.98
C LEU A 24 19.49 21.81 -23.49
N ASP A 25 20.67 22.16 -24.00
CA ASP A 25 20.93 22.26 -25.42
C ASP A 25 20.68 20.91 -26.15
N TYR A 26 20.97 19.79 -25.46
CA TYR A 26 20.69 18.46 -26.00
C TYR A 26 19.19 18.18 -26.07
N TYR A 27 18.40 18.64 -25.11
CA TYR A 27 16.94 18.60 -25.20
C TYR A 27 16.43 19.36 -26.43
N THR A 28 16.97 20.58 -26.67
CA THR A 28 16.57 21.41 -27.81
C THR A 28 16.92 20.73 -29.16
N GLU A 29 18.05 20.06 -29.24
CA GLU A 29 18.41 19.31 -30.45
C GLU A 29 17.59 18.01 -30.60
N LEU A 30 17.25 17.36 -29.51
CA LEU A 30 16.39 16.18 -29.50
C LEU A 30 14.99 16.49 -30.06
N THR A 31 14.39 17.63 -29.67
CA THR A 31 13.05 18.02 -30.14
C THR A 31 12.97 18.26 -31.65
N LYS A 32 14.10 18.53 -32.30
CA LYS A 32 14.20 18.73 -33.76
C LYS A 32 14.42 17.42 -34.54
N GLN A 33 14.60 16.28 -33.86
CA GLN A 33 14.91 15.02 -34.52
C GLN A 33 13.71 14.51 -35.34
N PRO A 34 13.94 14.13 -36.63
CA PRO A 34 12.87 13.70 -37.55
C PRO A 34 12.06 12.52 -37.03
N TRP A 35 12.72 11.57 -36.33
CA TRP A 35 12.03 10.41 -35.77
C TRP A 35 11.05 10.78 -34.65
N LEU A 36 11.38 11.81 -33.86
CA LEU A 36 10.50 12.29 -32.78
C LEU A 36 9.30 13.04 -33.36
N CYS A 37 9.53 13.92 -34.37
CA CYS A 37 8.45 14.57 -35.10
C CYS A 37 7.49 13.56 -35.73
N THR A 38 8.03 12.51 -36.36
CA THR A 38 7.22 11.43 -36.95
C THR A 38 6.41 10.69 -35.89
N LEU A 39 7.02 10.36 -34.76
CA LEU A 39 6.36 9.63 -33.65
C LEU A 39 5.23 10.46 -33.00
N VAL A 40 5.47 11.75 -32.76
CA VAL A 40 4.45 12.68 -32.23
C VAL A 40 3.31 12.83 -33.24
N GLY A 41 3.62 12.97 -34.54
CA GLY A 41 2.63 13.01 -35.63
C GLY A 41 1.73 11.76 -35.64
N GLN A 42 2.31 10.57 -35.59
CA GLN A 42 1.55 9.32 -35.51
C GLN A 42 0.61 9.25 -34.30
N ILE A 43 1.05 9.70 -33.14
CA ILE A 43 0.21 9.74 -31.94
C ILE A 43 -0.95 10.72 -32.13
N ARG A 44 -0.70 11.90 -32.71
CA ARG A 44 -1.71 12.92 -33.00
C ARG A 44 -2.75 12.43 -34.01
N ASP A 45 -2.33 11.76 -35.07
CA ASP A 45 -3.23 11.19 -36.07
C ASP A 45 -4.18 10.16 -35.47
N LEU A 46 -3.67 9.27 -34.62
CA LEU A 46 -4.50 8.29 -33.92
C LEU A 46 -5.46 8.97 -32.91
N THR A 47 -4.97 9.99 -32.22
CA THR A 47 -5.81 10.78 -31.29
C THR A 47 -6.89 11.56 -32.02
N ALA A 48 -6.59 12.12 -33.19
CA ALA A 48 -7.58 12.78 -34.05
C ALA A 48 -8.66 11.80 -34.51
N LYS A 49 -8.30 10.56 -34.88
CA LYS A 49 -9.26 9.50 -35.19
C LYS A 49 -10.17 9.17 -34.03
N GLN A 50 -9.64 9.08 -32.80
CA GLN A 50 -10.44 8.89 -31.60
C GLN A 50 -11.43 10.05 -31.39
N LYS A 51 -10.95 11.30 -31.55
CA LYS A 51 -11.79 12.51 -31.43
C LYS A 51 -12.91 12.52 -32.47
N GLN A 52 -12.60 12.18 -33.72
CA GLN A 52 -13.57 12.07 -34.81
C GLN A 52 -14.65 11.02 -34.51
N MET A 53 -14.27 9.86 -33.98
CA MET A 53 -15.24 8.82 -33.58
C MET A 53 -16.19 9.34 -32.48
N LEU A 54 -15.71 10.08 -31.51
CA LEU A 54 -16.51 10.66 -30.45
C LEU A 54 -17.42 11.79 -30.96
N GLN A 55 -16.95 12.58 -31.89
CA GLN A 55 -17.74 13.63 -32.54
C GLN A 55 -18.87 13.02 -33.40
N GLN A 56 -18.56 12.01 -34.21
CA GLN A 56 -19.57 11.29 -34.98
C GLN A 56 -20.62 10.62 -34.08
N ALA A 57 -20.21 10.13 -32.92
CA ALA A 57 -21.12 9.59 -31.92
C ALA A 57 -22.05 10.67 -31.34
N ALA A 58 -21.56 11.88 -31.14
CA ALA A 58 -22.36 13.02 -30.69
C ALA A 58 -23.35 13.47 -31.77
N GLU A 59 -22.88 13.59 -33.00
CA GLU A 59 -23.71 13.98 -34.17
C GLU A 59 -24.78 12.94 -34.51
N ALA A 60 -24.57 11.67 -34.17
CA ALA A 60 -25.54 10.60 -34.37
C ALA A 60 -26.72 10.62 -33.38
N VAL A 61 -26.69 11.51 -32.39
CA VAL A 61 -27.79 11.70 -31.45
C VAL A 61 -28.77 12.75 -32.03
N ASP A 62 -29.97 12.32 -32.35
CA ASP A 62 -31.01 13.20 -32.89
C ASP A 62 -31.54 14.17 -31.80
N ALA A 63 -31.13 15.43 -31.87
CA ALA A 63 -31.47 16.47 -30.92
C ALA A 63 -33.01 16.72 -30.84
N ALA A 64 -33.77 16.43 -31.92
CA ALA A 64 -35.21 16.63 -31.94
C ALA A 64 -35.99 15.67 -31.03
N GLN A 65 -35.36 14.60 -30.59
CA GLN A 65 -35.97 13.61 -29.66
C GLN A 65 -35.91 14.03 -28.18
N TYR A 66 -35.23 15.13 -27.85
CA TYR A 66 -34.99 15.55 -26.47
C TYR A 66 -35.60 16.92 -26.19
N GLN A 67 -36.36 17.04 -25.09
CA GLN A 67 -37.12 18.23 -24.75
C GLN A 67 -36.30 19.29 -23.99
N ASN A 68 -35.13 18.92 -23.50
CA ASN A 68 -34.20 19.82 -22.79
C ASN A 68 -32.72 19.50 -23.08
N GLU A 69 -31.86 20.49 -22.87
CA GLU A 69 -30.42 20.40 -23.14
C GLU A 69 -29.71 19.36 -22.26
N ASP A 70 -30.17 19.13 -21.03
CA ASP A 70 -29.57 18.19 -20.11
C ASP A 70 -29.76 16.72 -20.55
N ASP A 71 -30.97 16.38 -21.08
CA ASP A 71 -31.26 15.04 -21.60
C ASP A 71 -30.49 14.77 -22.90
N LEU A 72 -30.36 15.79 -23.75
CA LEU A 72 -29.55 15.71 -24.96
C LEU A 72 -28.07 15.51 -24.64
N ALA A 73 -27.51 16.28 -23.70
CA ALA A 73 -26.13 16.15 -23.26
C ALA A 73 -25.86 14.74 -22.69
N PHE A 74 -26.78 14.21 -21.90
CA PHE A 74 -26.70 12.86 -21.39
C PHE A 74 -26.69 11.78 -22.48
N ALA A 75 -27.56 11.92 -23.47
CA ALA A 75 -27.60 10.98 -24.60
C ALA A 75 -26.32 11.00 -25.42
N ILE A 76 -25.73 12.19 -25.64
CA ILE A 76 -24.43 12.34 -26.30
C ILE A 76 -23.31 11.64 -25.49
N ILE A 77 -23.23 11.92 -24.19
CA ILE A 77 -22.23 11.29 -23.31
C ILE A 77 -22.37 9.77 -23.32
N LYS A 78 -23.59 9.26 -23.21
CA LYS A 78 -23.85 7.82 -23.24
C LYS A 78 -23.38 7.21 -24.57
N LYS A 79 -23.65 7.86 -25.68
CA LYS A 79 -23.26 7.39 -27.00
C LYS A 79 -21.74 7.40 -27.16
N GLN A 80 -21.07 8.40 -26.64
CA GLN A 80 -19.61 8.47 -26.60
C GLN A 80 -19.00 7.39 -25.70
N GLU A 81 -19.62 7.06 -24.57
CA GLU A 81 -19.18 5.94 -23.71
C GLU A 81 -19.33 4.58 -24.40
N GLU A 82 -20.39 4.37 -25.16
CA GLU A 82 -20.57 3.18 -26.00
C GLU A 82 -19.44 3.04 -27.03
N VAL A 83 -19.06 4.14 -27.67
CA VAL A 83 -17.94 4.17 -28.63
C VAL A 83 -16.61 3.89 -27.93
N LYS A 84 -16.34 4.50 -26.76
CA LYS A 84 -15.13 4.24 -25.95
C LYS A 84 -15.04 2.78 -25.50
N ALA A 85 -16.17 2.14 -25.22
CA ALA A 85 -16.24 0.72 -24.87
C ALA A 85 -16.00 -0.21 -26.06
N GLY A 86 -16.13 0.29 -27.30
CA GLY A 86 -15.99 -0.47 -28.53
C GLY A 86 -14.55 -0.93 -28.80
N GLU A 87 -14.39 -2.07 -29.49
CA GLU A 87 -13.11 -2.70 -29.75
C GLU A 87 -12.17 -1.80 -30.58
N THR A 88 -12.70 -1.10 -31.59
CA THR A 88 -11.91 -0.20 -32.45
C THR A 88 -11.29 0.94 -31.65
N PHE A 89 -12.06 1.56 -30.74
CA PHE A 89 -11.54 2.63 -29.89
C PHE A 89 -10.46 2.13 -28.93
N LYS A 90 -10.65 0.96 -28.32
CA LYS A 90 -9.67 0.32 -27.45
C LYS A 90 -8.39 -0.07 -28.20
N GLN A 91 -8.50 -0.52 -29.44
CA GLN A 91 -7.33 -0.81 -30.28
C GLN A 91 -6.54 0.46 -30.59
N LEU A 92 -7.19 1.57 -30.93
CA LEU A 92 -6.54 2.87 -31.11
C LEU A 92 -5.86 3.33 -29.84
N ASP A 93 -6.51 3.22 -28.69
CA ASP A 93 -5.92 3.61 -27.40
C ASP A 93 -4.70 2.76 -27.04
N LYS A 94 -4.75 1.44 -27.31
CA LYS A 94 -3.61 0.54 -27.15
C LYS A 94 -2.45 0.93 -28.08
N GLN A 95 -2.72 1.27 -29.33
CA GLN A 95 -1.70 1.74 -30.28
C GLN A 95 -1.07 3.05 -29.81
N ILE A 96 -1.87 4.03 -29.38
CA ILE A 96 -1.39 5.29 -28.80
C ILE A 96 -0.51 5.02 -27.58
N SER A 97 -0.93 4.14 -26.69
CA SER A 97 -0.17 3.79 -25.50
C SER A 97 1.18 3.14 -25.82
N VAL A 98 1.25 2.29 -26.85
CA VAL A 98 2.49 1.68 -27.32
C VAL A 98 3.43 2.74 -27.91
N LEU A 99 2.92 3.65 -28.73
CA LEU A 99 3.72 4.72 -29.31
C LEU A 99 4.18 5.73 -28.25
N LYS A 100 3.30 6.08 -27.29
CA LYS A 100 3.65 6.99 -26.19
C LYS A 100 4.82 6.47 -25.35
N LYS A 101 4.91 5.15 -25.12
CA LYS A 101 6.06 4.52 -24.43
C LYS A 101 7.38 4.60 -25.19
N GLN A 102 7.36 4.95 -26.47
CA GLN A 102 8.55 5.14 -27.29
C GLN A 102 9.09 6.58 -27.20
N LEU A 103 8.32 7.52 -26.62
CA LEU A 103 8.75 8.90 -26.46
C LEU A 103 9.87 9.00 -25.41
N PRO A 104 10.85 9.88 -25.63
CA PRO A 104 11.77 10.31 -24.60
C PRO A 104 11.01 11.06 -23.51
N PHE A 105 11.61 11.21 -22.32
CA PHE A 105 10.96 11.88 -21.20
C PHE A 105 11.94 12.66 -20.33
N ARG A 106 11.43 13.60 -19.58
CA ARG A 106 12.16 14.46 -18.64
C ARG A 106 11.52 14.47 -17.27
N SER A 107 12.30 14.80 -16.24
CA SER A 107 11.79 15.12 -14.92
C SER A 107 11.56 16.64 -14.82
N PRO A 108 10.37 17.08 -14.38
CA PRO A 108 10.14 18.48 -14.08
C PRO A 108 10.75 18.94 -12.76
N HIS A 109 10.92 18.03 -11.78
CA HIS A 109 11.18 18.38 -10.40
C HIS A 109 12.65 18.34 -10.00
N TYR A 110 13.49 17.51 -10.64
CA TYR A 110 14.89 17.32 -10.22
C TYR A 110 15.85 17.41 -11.39
N PHE A 111 17.03 18.00 -11.15
CA PHE A 111 18.13 18.10 -12.11
C PHE A 111 18.84 16.75 -12.32
N HIS A 112 18.82 15.88 -11.33
CA HIS A 112 19.34 14.50 -11.41
C HIS A 112 18.70 13.58 -10.36
N PHE A 113 18.90 12.31 -10.51
CA PHE A 113 18.53 11.25 -9.57
C PHE A 113 19.79 10.45 -9.24
N LEU A 114 19.89 9.92 -8.02
CA LEU A 114 21.00 9.08 -7.61
C LEU A 114 21.05 7.80 -8.47
N ASP A 115 22.27 7.37 -8.83
CA ASP A 115 22.54 6.20 -9.67
C ASP A 115 21.86 6.21 -11.06
N ASP A 116 21.56 7.41 -11.58
CA ASP A 116 20.81 7.58 -12.83
C ASP A 116 19.52 6.74 -12.90
N HIS A 117 18.93 6.49 -11.74
CA HIS A 117 17.73 5.68 -11.60
C HIS A 117 16.56 6.50 -11.01
N ARG A 118 15.43 6.55 -11.74
CA ARG A 118 14.24 7.28 -11.34
C ARG A 118 13.37 6.42 -10.42
N ALA A 119 13.43 6.69 -9.13
CA ALA A 119 12.56 6.11 -8.10
C ALA A 119 12.49 7.08 -6.91
N GLN A 120 11.48 6.97 -6.08
CA GLN A 120 11.33 7.82 -4.89
C GLN A 120 12.56 7.76 -3.97
N LYS A 121 13.15 6.60 -3.78
CA LYS A 121 14.34 6.39 -2.94
C LYS A 121 15.66 6.94 -3.52
N THR A 122 15.69 7.28 -4.80
CA THR A 122 16.87 7.81 -5.51
C THR A 122 16.73 9.30 -5.82
N ILE A 123 15.75 9.96 -5.23
CA ILE A 123 15.61 11.41 -5.28
C ILE A 123 16.74 12.04 -4.48
N ASP A 124 17.42 13.00 -5.10
CA ASP A 124 18.36 13.90 -4.42
C ASP A 124 17.66 15.22 -4.14
N PRO A 125 17.31 15.52 -2.87
CA PRO A 125 16.64 16.76 -2.52
C PRO A 125 17.47 18.02 -2.84
N GLU A 126 18.82 17.93 -2.87
CA GLU A 126 19.71 19.02 -3.27
C GLU A 126 19.61 19.35 -4.77
N ALA A 127 19.11 18.43 -5.57
CA ALA A 127 18.90 18.59 -7.01
C ALA A 127 17.50 19.13 -7.36
N PHE A 128 16.72 19.57 -6.41
CA PHE A 128 15.38 20.12 -6.66
C PHE A 128 15.43 21.35 -7.56
N THR A 129 14.54 21.41 -8.57
CA THR A 129 14.54 22.47 -9.58
C THR A 129 13.76 23.72 -9.15
N PHE A 130 12.96 23.61 -8.09
CA PHE A 130 11.96 24.62 -7.69
C PHE A 130 10.97 24.97 -8.79
N GLN A 131 10.71 24.01 -9.68
CA GLN A 131 9.70 24.10 -10.74
C GLN A 131 8.87 22.83 -10.79
N THR A 132 7.69 22.92 -11.41
CA THR A 132 6.78 21.80 -11.59
C THR A 132 6.04 21.93 -12.91
N THR A 133 5.48 20.84 -13.41
CA THR A 133 4.67 20.81 -14.62
C THR A 133 3.21 20.55 -14.28
N VAL A 134 2.33 21.40 -14.77
CA VAL A 134 0.88 21.20 -14.79
C VAL A 134 0.52 20.48 -16.10
N ASP A 135 -0.18 19.35 -16.03
CA ASP A 135 -0.67 18.58 -17.17
C ASP A 135 -2.17 18.86 -17.36
N ILE A 136 -2.53 19.51 -18.47
CA ILE A 136 -3.93 19.86 -18.79
C ILE A 136 -4.51 18.76 -19.66
N ASP A 137 -5.22 17.84 -19.05
CA ASP A 137 -5.73 16.63 -19.69
C ASP A 137 -7.12 16.77 -20.31
N ASN A 138 -7.90 17.79 -19.91
CA ASN A 138 -9.22 18.04 -20.47
C ASN A 138 -9.10 18.85 -21.79
N PRO A 139 -9.46 18.29 -22.96
CA PRO A 139 -9.33 18.97 -24.25
C PRO A 139 -10.11 20.29 -24.38
N GLU A 140 -11.19 20.45 -23.62
CA GLU A 140 -12.04 21.66 -23.65
C GLU A 140 -11.39 22.82 -22.89
N GLU A 141 -10.48 22.52 -21.96
CA GLU A 141 -9.81 23.52 -21.13
C GLU A 141 -8.49 24.01 -21.72
N VAL A 142 -7.88 23.23 -22.63
CA VAL A 142 -6.50 23.44 -23.09
C VAL A 142 -6.24 24.83 -23.66
N GLU A 143 -7.10 25.32 -24.59
CA GLU A 143 -6.90 26.63 -25.21
C GLU A 143 -7.04 27.77 -24.21
N THR A 144 -8.07 27.69 -23.34
CA THR A 144 -8.31 28.69 -22.29
C THR A 144 -7.18 28.68 -21.27
N ALA A 145 -6.75 27.51 -20.83
CA ALA A 145 -5.68 27.37 -19.83
C ALA A 145 -4.35 27.91 -20.36
N VAL A 146 -3.97 27.57 -21.59
CA VAL A 146 -2.76 28.09 -22.21
C VAL A 146 -2.80 29.60 -22.36
N LYS A 147 -3.92 30.17 -22.84
CA LYS A 147 -4.08 31.62 -22.96
C LYS A 147 -4.00 32.31 -21.61
N ASN A 148 -4.73 31.82 -20.60
CA ASN A 148 -4.73 32.37 -19.26
C ASN A 148 -3.34 32.29 -18.60
N ALA A 149 -2.59 31.20 -18.80
CA ALA A 149 -1.25 31.06 -18.29
C ALA A 149 -0.28 32.11 -18.88
N LEU A 150 -0.33 32.34 -20.18
CA LEU A 150 0.49 33.34 -20.85
C LEU A 150 0.10 34.77 -20.42
N LEU A 151 -1.17 35.09 -20.33
CA LEU A 151 -1.66 36.35 -19.82
C LEU A 151 -1.21 36.62 -18.35
N LEU A 152 -1.35 35.61 -17.49
CA LEU A 152 -0.93 35.69 -16.09
C LEU A 152 0.57 35.96 -15.99
N ASN A 153 1.36 35.34 -16.85
CA ASN A 153 2.80 35.52 -16.96
C ASN A 153 3.22 36.95 -17.44
N GLY A 154 2.29 37.73 -17.96
CA GLY A 154 2.54 39.07 -18.46
C GLY A 154 2.84 39.10 -19.97
N MET A 155 2.48 38.04 -20.69
CA MET A 155 2.62 37.97 -22.15
C MET A 155 1.27 38.29 -22.77
N PHE A 156 1.21 39.42 -23.48
CA PHE A 156 0.02 39.91 -24.21
C PHE A 156 0.47 40.73 -25.41
N ASP A 157 -0.31 40.64 -26.49
CA ASP A 157 0.03 41.24 -27.76
C ASP A 157 -0.46 42.70 -27.87
N ASP A 158 -1.48 43.10 -27.12
CA ASP A 158 -2.07 44.44 -27.18
C ASP A 158 -2.61 44.97 -25.84
N ALA A 159 -3.13 46.19 -25.85
CA ALA A 159 -3.67 46.87 -24.68
C ALA A 159 -4.99 46.27 -24.21
N GLU A 160 -5.78 45.61 -25.09
CA GLU A 160 -7.05 45.00 -24.73
C GLU A 160 -6.80 43.70 -23.93
N GLU A 161 -5.78 42.93 -24.33
CA GLU A 161 -5.37 41.74 -23.57
C GLU A 161 -4.80 42.10 -22.19
N LYS A 162 -4.06 43.20 -22.10
CA LYS A 162 -3.60 43.72 -20.79
C LYS A 162 -4.77 44.08 -19.89
N LEU A 163 -5.82 44.75 -20.42
CA LEU A 163 -7.00 45.12 -19.67
C LEU A 163 -7.85 43.87 -19.30
N PHE A 164 -7.89 42.88 -20.18
CA PHE A 164 -8.54 41.59 -19.92
C PHE A 164 -7.86 40.84 -18.79
N ARG A 165 -6.50 40.79 -18.77
CA ARG A 165 -5.72 40.23 -17.68
C ARG A 165 -6.06 40.84 -16.32
N GLU A 166 -6.10 42.18 -16.25
CA GLU A 166 -6.41 42.92 -15.01
C GLU A 166 -7.86 42.73 -14.53
N LYS A 167 -8.77 42.32 -15.43
CA LYS A 167 -10.13 41.94 -15.07
C LYS A 167 -10.25 40.47 -14.66
N LEU A 168 -9.40 39.61 -15.19
CA LEU A 168 -9.46 38.15 -14.97
C LEU A 168 -8.76 37.73 -13.68
N PHE A 169 -7.66 38.41 -13.33
CA PHE A 169 -6.84 38.08 -12.17
C PHE A 169 -6.77 39.23 -11.17
N SER A 170 -6.65 38.91 -9.89
CA SER A 170 -6.38 39.90 -8.85
C SER A 170 -4.96 40.48 -8.99
N ALA A 171 -4.75 41.66 -8.43
CA ALA A 171 -3.40 42.28 -8.41
C ALA A 171 -2.37 41.39 -7.68
N ASP A 172 -2.78 40.74 -6.61
CA ASP A 172 -1.93 39.84 -5.83
C ASP A 172 -1.56 38.56 -6.63
N ASP A 173 -2.52 37.97 -7.37
CA ASP A 173 -2.25 36.86 -8.26
C ASP A 173 -1.29 37.22 -9.40
N ILE A 174 -1.51 38.40 -9.98
CA ILE A 174 -0.63 38.92 -11.04
C ILE A 174 0.80 39.09 -10.51
N GLU A 175 0.99 39.65 -9.35
CA GLU A 175 2.32 39.86 -8.76
C GLU A 175 2.97 38.54 -8.39
N LEU A 176 2.19 37.60 -7.81
CA LEU A 176 2.67 36.28 -7.41
C LEU A 176 3.16 35.45 -8.61
N TRP A 177 2.43 35.47 -9.73
CA TRP A 177 2.67 34.54 -10.84
C TRP A 177 3.39 35.18 -12.04
N LYS A 178 3.59 36.47 -12.06
CA LYS A 178 4.31 37.15 -13.13
C LYS A 178 5.72 36.61 -13.30
N GLY A 179 6.07 36.20 -14.54
CA GLY A 179 7.37 35.64 -14.87
C GLY A 179 7.60 34.20 -14.31
N LYS A 180 6.57 33.54 -13.79
CA LYS A 180 6.73 32.20 -13.23
C LYS A 180 6.31 31.08 -14.20
N VAL A 181 5.69 31.37 -15.32
CA VAL A 181 5.49 30.37 -16.40
C VAL A 181 6.80 30.23 -17.16
N LEU A 182 7.39 29.06 -17.13
CA LEU A 182 8.73 28.77 -17.66
C LEU A 182 8.71 28.11 -19.03
N HIS A 183 7.73 27.24 -19.28
CA HIS A 183 7.60 26.55 -20.55
C HIS A 183 6.15 26.13 -20.78
N VAL A 184 5.69 26.25 -22.02
CA VAL A 184 4.36 25.82 -22.46
C VAL A 184 4.52 25.02 -23.73
N GLU A 185 4.00 23.79 -23.74
CA GLU A 185 4.04 22.92 -24.93
C GLU A 185 2.74 22.16 -25.13
N ARG A 186 2.47 21.75 -26.38
CA ARG A 186 1.43 20.75 -26.66
C ARG A 186 1.96 19.35 -26.41
N SER A 187 1.22 18.56 -25.68
CA SER A 187 1.55 17.16 -25.48
C SER A 187 1.41 16.35 -26.78
N ALA A 188 1.93 15.13 -26.81
CA ALA A 188 1.79 14.24 -27.96
C ALA A 188 0.32 13.91 -28.31
N ARG A 189 -0.61 14.05 -27.36
CA ARG A 189 -2.07 13.89 -27.58
C ARG A 189 -2.78 15.23 -27.85
N ASN A 190 -2.04 16.27 -28.17
CA ASN A 190 -2.52 17.63 -28.42
C ASN A 190 -3.23 18.29 -27.21
N LYS A 191 -2.84 17.87 -25.99
CA LYS A 191 -3.17 18.50 -24.73
C LYS A 191 -2.07 19.51 -24.36
N ALA A 192 -1.97 20.02 -23.12
CA ALA A 192 -0.92 20.98 -22.76
C ALA A 192 -0.14 20.56 -21.52
N HIS A 193 1.17 20.82 -21.54
CA HIS A 193 2.05 20.83 -20.37
C HIS A 193 2.48 22.27 -20.12
N ILE A 194 2.42 22.73 -18.89
CA ILE A 194 2.83 24.06 -18.48
C ILE A 194 3.81 23.95 -17.31
N ASP A 195 5.07 24.29 -17.54
CA ASP A 195 6.07 24.31 -16.47
C ASP A 195 6.01 25.66 -15.76
N ILE A 196 5.94 25.64 -14.46
CA ILE A 196 5.89 26.83 -13.62
C ILE A 196 6.98 26.83 -12.55
N ARG A 197 7.48 27.98 -12.19
CA ARG A 197 8.29 28.21 -11.00
C ARG A 197 7.39 28.12 -9.77
N ILE A 198 7.71 27.26 -8.82
CA ILE A 198 6.96 27.15 -7.57
C ILE A 198 7.14 28.46 -6.78
N PRO A 199 6.11 29.14 -6.33
CA PRO A 199 6.25 30.29 -5.41
C PRO A 199 6.93 29.90 -4.09
N VAL A 200 7.71 30.79 -3.51
CA VAL A 200 8.44 30.53 -2.27
C VAL A 200 7.48 30.06 -1.17
N GLY A 201 7.82 28.98 -0.52
CA GLY A 201 7.04 28.35 0.55
C GLY A 201 5.93 27.43 0.10
N MET A 202 5.56 27.37 -1.19
CA MET A 202 4.59 26.40 -1.70
C MET A 202 5.26 25.04 -1.99
N THR A 203 4.54 23.96 -1.76
CA THR A 203 4.88 22.62 -2.23
C THR A 203 4.48 22.45 -3.70
N ILE A 204 4.94 21.37 -4.33
CA ILE A 204 4.53 21.01 -5.71
C ILE A 204 3.01 20.99 -5.84
N ALA A 205 2.30 20.30 -4.94
CA ALA A 205 0.85 20.16 -4.98
C ALA A 205 0.12 21.51 -4.80
N GLU A 206 0.57 22.35 -3.87
CA GLU A 206 -0.02 23.67 -3.63
C GLU A 206 0.15 24.58 -4.83
N ALA A 207 1.35 24.62 -5.42
CA ALA A 207 1.63 25.45 -6.59
C ALA A 207 0.78 25.02 -7.80
N GLN A 208 0.66 23.71 -8.07
CA GLN A 208 -0.18 23.19 -9.16
C GLN A 208 -1.66 23.52 -8.93
N SER A 209 -2.19 23.26 -7.72
CA SER A 209 -3.59 23.54 -7.39
C SER A 209 -3.92 25.05 -7.50
N ALA A 210 -3.06 25.92 -6.95
CA ALA A 210 -3.26 27.35 -7.04
C ALA A 210 -3.22 27.86 -8.48
N PHE A 211 -2.25 27.38 -9.26
CA PHE A 211 -2.10 27.78 -10.66
C PHE A 211 -3.27 27.29 -11.54
N CYS A 212 -3.66 26.02 -11.42
CA CYS A 212 -4.79 25.45 -12.17
C CYS A 212 -6.09 26.23 -11.96
N LYS A 213 -6.37 26.66 -10.72
CA LYS A 213 -7.55 27.47 -10.41
C LYS A 213 -7.56 28.79 -11.17
N LEU A 214 -6.41 29.46 -11.24
CA LEU A 214 -6.28 30.76 -11.92
C LEU A 214 -6.41 30.62 -13.44
N ILE A 215 -5.83 29.59 -14.02
CA ILE A 215 -5.91 29.38 -15.47
C ILE A 215 -7.21 28.69 -15.93
N HIS A 216 -8.13 28.42 -15.01
CA HIS A 216 -9.38 27.69 -15.24
C HIS A 216 -9.20 26.28 -15.81
N ALA A 217 -8.22 25.55 -15.25
CA ALA A 217 -7.92 24.16 -15.59
C ALA A 217 -8.20 23.20 -14.45
N THR A 218 -8.56 21.98 -14.80
CA THR A 218 -8.66 20.87 -13.85
C THR A 218 -7.26 20.34 -13.53
N GLU A 219 -6.91 20.24 -12.25
CA GLU A 219 -5.65 19.67 -11.80
C GLU A 219 -5.60 18.14 -12.01
N ASP A 220 -4.44 17.61 -12.41
CA ASP A 220 -4.18 16.17 -12.41
C ASP A 220 -3.40 15.78 -11.14
N PRO A 221 -4.05 15.14 -10.15
CA PRO A 221 -3.41 14.78 -8.89
C PRO A 221 -2.26 13.78 -9.06
N SER A 222 -2.11 13.14 -10.21
CA SER A 222 -0.97 12.26 -10.49
C SER A 222 0.31 13.02 -10.80
N CYS A 223 0.23 14.32 -11.12
CA CYS A 223 1.38 15.16 -11.49
C CYS A 223 2.18 15.68 -10.32
N VAL A 224 1.68 15.57 -9.09
CA VAL A 224 2.35 16.05 -7.87
C VAL A 224 3.41 15.09 -7.31
N THR A 225 3.55 13.89 -7.87
CA THR A 225 4.55 12.92 -7.40
C THR A 225 5.97 13.38 -7.71
N PRO A 226 6.90 13.28 -6.74
CA PRO A 226 8.27 13.79 -6.92
C PRO A 226 9.00 13.18 -8.12
N GLU A 227 8.79 11.87 -8.39
CA GLU A 227 9.39 11.15 -9.50
C GLU A 227 8.62 11.27 -10.82
N ARG A 228 7.70 12.23 -10.94
CA ARG A 228 6.93 12.46 -12.18
C ARG A 228 7.84 12.65 -13.38
N ILE A 229 7.39 12.12 -14.52
CA ILE A 229 7.99 12.38 -15.82
C ILE A 229 7.00 13.07 -16.75
N ILE A 230 7.54 13.87 -17.66
CA ILE A 230 6.83 14.49 -18.78
C ILE A 230 7.43 13.94 -20.07
N PHE A 231 6.61 13.44 -20.96
CA PHE A 231 7.07 12.96 -22.27
C PHE A 231 7.47 14.15 -23.14
N ILE A 232 8.65 14.06 -23.73
CA ILE A 232 9.20 15.10 -24.59
C ILE A 232 8.51 15.02 -25.95
N THR A 233 8.09 16.17 -26.47
CA THR A 233 7.49 16.33 -27.79
C THR A 233 8.43 17.01 -28.78
N ASP A 234 7.98 17.25 -29.99
CA ASP A 234 8.78 17.87 -31.05
C ASP A 234 8.83 19.41 -30.92
N ALA A 235 9.75 20.04 -31.63
CA ALA A 235 9.94 21.50 -31.55
C ALA A 235 8.70 22.29 -32.00
N VAL A 236 7.87 21.75 -32.89
CA VAL A 236 6.63 22.42 -33.35
C VAL A 236 5.56 22.44 -32.26
N SER A 237 5.67 21.58 -31.27
CA SER A 237 4.77 21.52 -30.13
C SER A 237 5.01 22.61 -29.08
N GLN A 238 6.17 23.26 -29.11
CA GLN A 238 6.55 24.27 -28.12
C GLN A 238 5.88 25.60 -28.44
N ILE A 239 5.19 26.17 -27.43
CA ILE A 239 4.46 27.44 -27.55
C ILE A 239 5.28 28.58 -26.95
N TYR A 240 5.87 28.34 -25.78
CA TYR A 240 6.64 29.32 -25.04
C TYR A 240 7.76 28.65 -24.25
N THR A 241 8.92 29.34 -24.17
CA THR A 241 10.03 28.91 -23.30
C THR A 241 10.75 30.14 -22.76
N ALA A 242 10.80 30.23 -21.43
CA ALA A 242 11.52 31.32 -20.74
C ALA A 242 13.04 31.07 -20.72
N ASP A 243 13.81 32.14 -20.67
CA ASP A 243 15.30 32.08 -20.63
C ASP A 243 15.83 31.46 -19.33
N ASP A 244 15.03 31.37 -18.29
CA ASP A 244 15.38 30.78 -17.01
C ASP A 244 14.82 29.37 -16.80
N TRP A 245 14.17 28.78 -17.79
CA TRP A 245 13.72 27.41 -17.74
C TRP A 245 14.89 26.46 -17.51
N TYR A 246 14.81 25.59 -16.48
CA TYR A 246 15.91 24.75 -15.97
C TYR A 246 17.20 25.52 -15.60
N LYS A 247 17.10 26.81 -15.34
CA LYS A 247 18.22 27.56 -14.74
C LYS A 247 18.25 27.32 -13.24
N ARG A 248 19.42 26.94 -12.71
CA ARG A 248 19.62 26.85 -11.27
C ARG A 248 19.42 28.21 -10.62
N LEU A 249 18.66 28.26 -9.55
CA LEU A 249 18.57 29.44 -8.70
C LEU A 249 19.92 29.74 -8.06
N ASP A 250 20.19 30.98 -7.74
CA ASP A 250 21.35 31.37 -6.95
C ASP A 250 21.20 30.87 -5.49
N GLU A 251 22.29 30.93 -4.73
CA GLU A 251 22.32 30.40 -3.35
C GLU A 251 21.37 31.18 -2.42
N GLU A 252 21.16 32.48 -2.66
CA GLU A 252 20.27 33.34 -1.87
C GLU A 252 18.80 32.92 -2.08
N ALA A 253 18.37 32.77 -3.32
CA ALA A 253 17.03 32.33 -3.63
C ALA A 253 16.77 30.90 -3.13
N VAL A 254 17.74 29.96 -3.28
CA VAL A 254 17.65 28.60 -2.73
C VAL A 254 17.52 28.63 -1.20
N ALA A 255 18.26 29.50 -0.52
CA ALA A 255 18.18 29.63 0.93
C ALA A 255 16.80 30.15 1.38
N GLU A 256 16.18 31.05 0.62
CA GLU A 256 14.83 31.56 0.89
C GLU A 256 13.78 30.43 0.82
N TYR A 257 13.80 29.59 -0.23
CA TYR A 257 12.92 28.43 -0.36
C TYR A 257 13.12 27.46 0.80
N ARG A 258 14.36 27.10 1.11
CA ARG A 258 14.69 26.15 2.18
C ARG A 258 14.27 26.66 3.56
N GLU A 259 14.44 27.95 3.82
CA GLU A 259 13.99 28.58 5.06
C GLU A 259 12.46 28.55 5.17
N ALA A 260 11.75 28.87 4.07
CA ALA A 260 10.29 28.79 4.03
C ALA A 260 9.78 27.34 4.26
N TYR A 261 10.42 26.35 3.67
CA TYR A 261 10.08 24.93 3.89
C TYR A 261 10.40 24.49 5.32
N ARG A 262 11.55 24.89 5.86
CA ARG A 262 11.92 24.58 7.25
C ARG A 262 10.93 25.15 8.26
N LYS A 263 10.45 26.38 8.06
CA LYS A 263 9.42 27.01 8.92
C LYS A 263 8.09 26.21 8.90
N ARG A 264 7.84 25.49 7.83
CA ARG A 264 6.67 24.63 7.67
C ARG A 264 6.90 23.17 8.09
N GLY A 265 8.09 22.81 8.59
CA GLY A 265 8.44 21.44 8.96
C GLY A 265 8.58 20.49 7.76
N LEU A 266 8.96 21.01 6.60
CA LEU A 266 9.18 20.26 5.37
C LEU A 266 10.68 20.07 5.09
N ASP A 267 11.02 19.10 4.25
CA ASP A 267 12.38 18.90 3.76
C ASP A 267 12.79 20.04 2.79
N ILE A 268 14.06 20.13 2.45
CA ILE A 268 14.65 21.19 1.62
C ILE A 268 14.08 21.30 0.20
N ASP A 269 13.36 20.30 -0.25
CA ASP A 269 12.63 20.23 -1.53
C ASP A 269 11.09 20.31 -1.35
N GLY A 270 10.61 20.71 -0.17
CA GLY A 270 9.20 20.91 0.11
C GLY A 270 8.40 19.61 0.35
N ARG A 271 9.05 18.44 0.41
CA ARG A 271 8.41 17.17 0.79
C ARG A 271 8.25 17.06 2.32
N PRO A 272 7.33 16.22 2.82
CA PRO A 272 7.30 15.86 4.23
C PRO A 272 8.66 15.29 4.67
N LEU A 273 9.11 15.67 5.87
CA LEU A 273 10.33 15.12 6.46
C LEU A 273 10.20 13.61 6.64
N ASP A 274 11.09 12.86 6.02
CA ASP A 274 11.24 11.43 6.27
C ASP A 274 12.12 11.24 7.51
N VAL A 275 11.61 10.57 8.55
CA VAL A 275 12.25 10.47 9.88
C VAL A 275 13.65 9.87 9.77
N ASP A 276 13.88 8.96 8.81
CA ASP A 276 15.19 8.32 8.57
C ASP A 276 16.21 9.28 7.92
N SER A 277 15.76 10.23 7.08
CA SER A 277 16.65 11.20 6.42
C SER A 277 17.07 12.36 7.33
N ALA A 278 16.24 12.72 8.32
CA ALA A 278 16.55 13.77 9.29
C ALA A 278 17.68 13.37 10.24
N GLN A 279 17.79 12.11 10.61
CA GLN A 279 18.86 11.61 11.49
C GLN A 279 20.22 11.53 10.79
N VAL A 280 20.26 11.20 9.50
CA VAL A 280 21.52 11.16 8.71
C VAL A 280 22.09 12.57 8.48
N ARG A 281 21.24 13.58 8.33
CA ARG A 281 21.67 15.00 8.14
C ARG A 281 22.09 15.66 9.44
N ALA A 282 21.46 15.33 10.55
CA ALA A 282 21.87 15.82 11.88
C ALA A 282 23.28 15.33 12.25
N SER A 283 23.67 14.13 11.83
CA SER A 283 25.02 13.58 12.04
C SER A 283 26.09 14.16 11.10
N GLN A 284 25.71 14.67 9.92
CA GLN A 284 26.63 15.33 8.99
C GLN A 284 26.89 16.81 9.31
N ASN A 285 25.92 17.49 9.93
CA ASN A 285 26.07 18.89 10.35
C ASN A 285 26.83 19.06 11.68
N SER A 286 27.12 18.01 12.42
CA SER A 286 27.89 18.07 13.66
C SER A 286 29.43 18.06 13.48
N SER A 287 29.91 17.94 12.23
CA SER A 287 31.34 17.87 11.92
C SER A 287 31.94 19.12 11.30
N SER A 288 31.21 20.23 11.16
CA SER A 288 31.73 21.48 10.60
C SER A 288 31.18 22.71 11.30
N GLN A 289 31.56 22.92 12.56
CA GLN A 289 31.56 24.28 13.14
C GLN A 289 32.71 24.41 14.14
N SER A 290 33.78 25.05 13.69
CA SER A 290 34.73 25.72 14.56
C SER A 290 34.83 27.16 14.16
N SER A 291 34.47 28.01 15.13
CA SER A 291 34.93 29.41 15.33
C SER A 291 34.53 30.53 14.34
N SER A 292 33.65 31.42 14.75
CA SER A 292 34.07 32.80 15.06
C SER A 292 32.92 33.60 15.69
N SER A 293 33.28 34.32 16.71
CA SER A 293 32.48 35.21 17.54
C SER A 293 32.10 36.54 16.86
N SER A 294 30.88 37.03 17.07
CA SER A 294 30.64 38.47 17.36
C SER A 294 29.24 38.68 17.93
N ALA A 295 29.14 39.59 18.86
CA ALA A 295 28.10 39.78 19.87
C ALA A 295 26.86 40.54 19.35
N PRO A 296 25.80 40.68 20.18
CA PRO A 296 24.41 40.80 19.77
C PRO A 296 23.93 42.25 19.72
N THR A 297 22.95 42.52 18.87
CA THR A 297 22.05 43.66 18.97
C THR A 297 20.71 43.22 19.50
N VAL A 298 20.33 43.82 20.63
CA VAL A 298 19.08 43.52 21.36
C VAL A 298 17.96 44.37 20.79
N ASP A 299 16.90 43.74 20.36
CA ASP A 299 15.63 44.42 20.13
C ASP A 299 14.60 43.93 21.14
N PHE A 300 14.05 44.88 21.92
CA PHE A 300 13.17 44.64 23.04
C PHE A 300 11.74 44.40 22.56
N GLN A 301 11.25 43.16 22.73
CA GLN A 301 9.82 42.93 22.92
C GLN A 301 9.58 42.48 24.37
N PRO A 302 8.49 42.91 25.02
CA PRO A 302 8.27 42.62 26.44
C PRO A 302 8.03 41.11 26.63
N ILE A 303 8.94 40.49 27.35
CA ILE A 303 8.79 39.10 27.83
C ILE A 303 7.75 39.12 28.93
N GLU A 304 6.55 38.54 28.64
CA GLU A 304 5.61 38.16 29.70
C GLU A 304 6.32 37.15 30.64
N SER A 305 6.29 37.46 31.92
CA SER A 305 6.95 36.64 32.94
C SER A 305 6.28 35.23 33.01
N GLU A 306 7.06 34.22 33.33
CA GLU A 306 6.55 32.86 33.57
C GLU A 306 5.46 32.82 34.64
N GLU A 307 5.46 33.78 35.56
CA GLU A 307 4.42 33.96 36.59
C GLU A 307 3.10 34.53 36.02
N GLU A 308 3.14 35.33 34.96
CA GLU A 308 1.93 35.79 34.28
C GLU A 308 1.33 34.71 33.40
N LYS A 309 2.16 33.88 32.75
CA LYS A 309 1.73 32.67 32.05
C LYS A 309 1.13 31.66 33.01
N ALA A 310 1.73 31.43 34.18
CA ALA A 310 1.20 30.55 35.23
C ALA A 310 -0.13 31.11 35.80
N ARG A 311 -0.26 32.41 36.03
CA ARG A 311 -1.53 33.00 36.49
C ARG A 311 -2.65 32.97 35.45
N ARG A 312 -2.33 33.03 34.14
CA ARG A 312 -3.33 32.82 33.08
C ARG A 312 -3.73 31.33 32.99
N ALA A 313 -2.80 30.42 33.20
CA ALA A 313 -3.09 28.98 33.23
C ALA A 313 -3.95 28.58 34.46
N ASP A 314 -3.75 29.20 35.62
CA ASP A 314 -4.52 28.95 36.83
C ASP A 314 -5.96 29.54 36.80
N ASN A 315 -6.26 30.49 35.96
CA ASN A 315 -7.57 31.11 35.78
C ASN A 315 -8.34 30.64 34.53
N ALA A 316 -7.77 29.72 33.72
CA ALA A 316 -8.48 29.15 32.59
C ALA A 316 -9.53 28.14 33.10
N VAL A 317 -10.80 28.37 32.79
CA VAL A 317 -11.86 27.39 33.01
C VAL A 317 -11.43 26.08 32.37
N GLN A 318 -11.21 25.04 33.17
CA GLN A 318 -10.90 23.71 32.67
C GLN A 318 -12.21 23.08 32.18
N TYR A 319 -12.32 22.97 30.86
CA TYR A 319 -13.40 22.23 30.23
C TYR A 319 -13.12 20.73 30.22
N GLU A 320 -14.17 19.93 30.13
CA GLU A 320 -14.05 18.48 29.99
C GLU A 320 -13.26 18.15 28.72
N GLN A 321 -12.31 17.22 28.82
CA GLN A 321 -11.45 16.79 27.71
C GLN A 321 -12.08 15.69 26.88
N THR A 322 -13.24 15.18 27.33
CA THR A 322 -13.96 14.07 26.67
C THR A 322 -15.44 14.40 26.56
N TYR A 323 -16.07 13.95 25.48
CA TYR A 323 -17.51 13.92 25.32
C TYR A 323 -17.99 12.48 25.36
N ASP A 324 -18.84 12.16 26.32
CA ASP A 324 -19.36 10.79 26.51
C ASP A 324 -18.23 9.72 26.58
N GLY A 325 -17.12 10.08 27.26
CA GLY A 325 -15.95 9.22 27.46
C GLY A 325 -15.00 9.12 26.25
N VAL A 326 -15.26 9.88 25.18
CA VAL A 326 -14.41 9.93 23.98
C VAL A 326 -13.64 11.24 23.97
N PRO A 327 -12.30 11.24 23.79
CA PRO A 327 -11.50 12.46 23.69
C PRO A 327 -11.97 13.35 22.54
N TYR A 328 -12.03 14.67 22.77
CA TYR A 328 -12.40 15.62 21.70
C TYR A 328 -11.47 15.55 20.49
N GLU A 329 -10.19 15.28 20.69
CA GLU A 329 -9.22 15.11 19.61
C GLU A 329 -9.66 14.02 18.61
N GLU A 330 -10.16 12.89 19.11
CA GLU A 330 -10.66 11.80 18.25
C GLU A 330 -11.98 12.17 17.58
N ILE A 331 -12.84 13.01 18.24
CA ILE A 331 -14.10 13.48 17.67
C ILE A 331 -13.86 14.52 16.58
N THR A 332 -12.99 15.49 16.80
CA THR A 332 -12.63 16.51 15.79
C THR A 332 -11.97 15.87 14.58
N LYS A 333 -11.06 14.91 14.78
CA LYS A 333 -10.48 14.13 13.69
C LYS A 333 -11.55 13.39 12.88
N ALA A 334 -12.49 12.73 13.53
CA ALA A 334 -13.58 12.05 12.84
C ALA A 334 -14.51 13.03 12.10
N LEU A 335 -14.76 14.23 12.66
CA LEU A 335 -15.49 15.30 11.99
C LEU A 335 -14.78 15.77 10.74
N VAL A 336 -13.49 16.05 10.83
CA VAL A 336 -12.64 16.47 9.70
C VAL A 336 -12.69 15.43 8.59
N ASP A 337 -12.53 14.14 8.91
CA ASP A 337 -12.59 13.04 7.94
C ASP A 337 -13.97 12.96 7.24
N LEU A 338 -15.06 13.09 8.00
CA LEU A 338 -16.43 13.07 7.47
C LEU A 338 -16.77 14.34 6.66
N MET A 339 -16.10 15.45 6.93
CA MET A 339 -16.21 16.70 6.16
C MET A 339 -15.38 16.71 4.88
N GLY A 340 -14.65 15.65 4.57
CA GLY A 340 -13.86 15.49 3.35
C GLY A 340 -12.35 15.66 3.52
N GLY A 341 -11.85 15.62 4.76
CA GLY A 341 -10.45 15.76 5.12
C GLY A 341 -10.03 17.20 5.40
N ALA A 342 -8.76 17.40 5.75
CA ALA A 342 -8.20 18.72 6.10
C ALA A 342 -8.42 19.74 4.96
N PRO A 343 -8.78 20.99 5.28
CA PRO A 343 -9.10 22.00 4.27
C PRO A 343 -7.87 22.45 3.51
N ALA A 344 -8.02 22.68 2.21
CA ALA A 344 -7.00 23.31 1.39
C ALA A 344 -6.73 24.76 1.82
N HIS A 345 -5.52 25.24 1.55
CA HIS A 345 -5.14 26.64 1.80
C HIS A 345 -6.14 27.60 1.10
N GLY A 346 -6.60 28.63 1.81
CA GLY A 346 -7.63 29.57 1.34
C GLY A 346 -9.07 29.21 1.71
N ASN A 347 -9.34 28.02 2.19
CA ASN A 347 -10.67 27.58 2.63
C ASN A 347 -10.73 27.25 4.13
N ARG A 348 -9.62 27.47 4.85
CA ARG A 348 -9.46 27.10 6.26
C ARG A 348 -10.46 27.78 7.17
N ASN A 349 -10.61 29.10 7.07
CA ASN A 349 -11.55 29.86 7.89
C ASN A 349 -12.99 29.43 7.69
N ASN A 350 -13.40 29.15 6.45
CA ASN A 350 -14.74 28.64 6.18
C ASN A 350 -14.93 27.19 6.72
N PHE A 351 -13.88 26.39 6.65
CA PHE A 351 -13.90 25.04 7.23
C PHE A 351 -14.00 25.08 8.75
N ILE A 352 -13.15 25.87 9.43
CA ILE A 352 -13.15 26.12 10.88
C ILE A 352 -14.53 26.65 11.33
N TYR A 353 -15.12 27.59 10.58
CA TYR A 353 -16.45 28.08 10.86
C TYR A 353 -17.49 26.97 10.82
N ARG A 354 -17.47 26.10 9.81
CA ARG A 354 -18.40 24.97 9.65
C ARG A 354 -18.18 23.91 10.72
N GLU A 355 -16.95 23.57 11.04
CA GLU A 355 -16.58 22.66 12.11
C GLU A 355 -17.04 23.20 13.47
N ALA A 356 -16.81 24.48 13.75
CA ALA A 356 -17.29 25.14 14.96
C ALA A 356 -18.83 25.13 15.07
N CYS A 357 -19.55 25.30 13.96
CA CYS A 357 -21.00 25.14 13.91
C CYS A 357 -21.47 23.74 14.34
N LEU A 358 -20.69 22.70 14.08
CA LEU A 358 -20.96 21.32 14.47
C LEU A 358 -20.54 21.07 15.94
N LEU A 359 -19.37 21.55 16.35
CA LEU A 359 -18.85 21.38 17.71
C LEU A 359 -19.73 22.05 18.78
N ARG A 360 -20.52 23.07 18.42
CA ARG A 360 -21.48 23.72 19.35
C ARG A 360 -22.41 22.72 20.05
N TYR A 361 -22.79 21.63 19.37
CA TYR A 361 -23.71 20.65 19.91
C TYR A 361 -23.12 19.77 21.02
N ILE A 362 -21.80 19.69 21.09
CA ILE A 362 -21.07 18.89 22.07
C ILE A 362 -20.20 19.72 23.01
N CYS A 363 -20.08 21.04 22.76
CA CYS A 363 -19.36 22.02 23.59
C CYS A 363 -20.32 23.08 24.19
N ASN A 364 -21.60 22.78 24.36
CA ASN A 364 -22.62 23.66 24.95
C ASN A 364 -22.69 25.07 24.34
N SER A 365 -22.31 25.21 23.06
CA SER A 365 -22.20 26.51 22.35
C SER A 365 -21.20 27.50 23.00
N GLU A 366 -20.31 27.04 23.85
CA GLU A 366 -19.28 27.88 24.48
C GLU A 366 -18.07 28.06 23.55
N ALA A 367 -17.90 29.28 23.03
CA ALA A 367 -16.81 29.61 22.12
C ALA A 367 -15.43 29.34 22.73
N ALA A 368 -15.23 29.57 24.04
CA ALA A 368 -13.98 29.31 24.71
C ALA A 368 -13.62 27.82 24.77
N TRP A 369 -14.62 26.95 24.94
CA TRP A 369 -14.44 25.49 24.88
C TRP A 369 -14.10 25.03 23.45
N ILE A 370 -14.86 25.48 22.45
CA ILE A 370 -14.60 25.13 21.05
C ILE A 370 -13.19 25.54 20.61
N LYS A 371 -12.70 26.72 21.04
CA LYS A 371 -11.33 27.19 20.77
C LYS A 371 -10.24 26.27 21.33
N GLN A 372 -10.51 25.53 22.41
CA GLN A 372 -9.56 24.57 22.99
C GLN A 372 -9.50 23.24 22.24
N VAL A 373 -10.60 22.84 21.57
CA VAL A 373 -10.73 21.51 20.96
C VAL A 373 -10.64 21.52 19.44
N ILE A 374 -10.88 22.67 18.78
CA ILE A 374 -10.89 22.77 17.31
C ILE A 374 -9.48 22.85 16.74
N GLU A 375 -9.23 22.16 15.62
CA GLU A 375 -7.99 22.27 14.88
C GLU A 375 -8.03 23.49 13.96
N ILE A 376 -6.98 24.32 13.98
CA ILE A 376 -6.89 25.55 13.19
C ILE A 376 -6.16 25.38 11.85
N PHE A 377 -5.63 24.22 11.53
CA PHE A 377 -4.98 23.85 10.27
C PHE A 377 -3.89 24.82 9.82
N GLY A 378 -3.18 25.43 10.78
CA GLY A 378 -2.16 26.47 10.50
C GLY A 378 -2.72 27.80 9.96
N GLU A 379 -4.00 28.11 10.22
CA GLU A 379 -4.57 29.45 10.03
C GLU A 379 -4.11 30.39 11.15
N ASP A 380 -4.16 31.71 10.90
CA ASP A 380 -3.96 32.70 11.92
C ASP A 380 -4.95 32.54 13.08
N GLU A 381 -4.43 32.44 14.32
CA GLU A 381 -5.22 32.13 15.50
C GLU A 381 -6.35 33.13 15.74
N ALA A 382 -6.10 34.41 15.52
CA ALA A 382 -7.12 35.47 15.71
C ALA A 382 -8.24 35.34 14.68
N LYS A 383 -7.94 34.97 13.44
CA LYS A 383 -8.94 34.76 12.38
C LYS A 383 -9.73 33.47 12.62
N ALA A 384 -9.04 32.40 13.00
CA ALA A 384 -9.68 31.13 13.33
C ALA A 384 -10.66 31.30 14.49
N PHE A 385 -10.25 31.98 15.56
CA PHE A 385 -11.10 32.23 16.75
C PHE A 385 -12.24 33.20 16.46
N ALA A 386 -12.06 34.20 15.58
CA ALA A 386 -13.17 35.03 15.10
C ALA A 386 -14.23 34.20 14.34
N SER A 387 -13.81 33.21 13.58
CA SER A 387 -14.70 32.26 12.91
C SER A 387 -15.48 31.39 13.90
N VAL A 388 -14.84 30.93 14.98
CA VAL A 388 -15.50 30.20 16.09
C VAL A 388 -16.55 31.07 16.77
N GLU A 389 -16.20 32.33 17.10
CA GLU A 389 -17.13 33.25 17.72
C GLU A 389 -18.32 33.60 16.83
N SER A 390 -18.08 33.73 15.52
CA SER A 390 -19.14 33.94 14.54
C SER A 390 -20.07 32.73 14.46
N ALA A 391 -19.54 31.51 14.49
CA ALA A 391 -20.30 30.28 14.51
C ALA A 391 -21.21 30.19 15.74
N CYS A 392 -20.73 30.58 16.92
CA CYS A 392 -21.51 30.55 18.17
C CYS A 392 -22.67 31.57 18.21
N LYS A 393 -22.65 32.63 17.38
CA LYS A 393 -23.71 33.65 17.30
C LYS A 393 -24.89 33.25 16.40
N VAL A 394 -24.73 32.22 15.58
CA VAL A 394 -25.78 31.77 14.66
C VAL A 394 -26.80 30.91 15.40
N ALA A 395 -28.09 31.03 15.01
CA ALA A 395 -29.12 30.19 15.58
C ALA A 395 -28.81 28.70 15.40
N GLN A 396 -29.01 27.92 16.47
CA GLN A 396 -28.75 26.50 16.52
C GLN A 396 -30.06 25.72 16.43
N SER A 397 -30.09 24.63 15.68
CA SER A 397 -31.19 23.68 15.68
C SER A 397 -31.34 23.02 17.06
N SER A 398 -32.56 22.68 17.45
CA SER A 398 -32.81 21.91 18.69
C SER A 398 -32.30 20.47 18.60
N GLU A 399 -32.13 19.94 17.39
CA GLU A 399 -31.62 18.58 17.18
C GLU A 399 -30.17 18.59 16.76
N MET A 400 -29.37 17.67 17.33
CA MET A 400 -27.98 17.46 16.96
C MET A 400 -27.88 16.94 15.53
N PRO A 401 -27.08 17.58 14.65
CA PRO A 401 -26.90 17.14 13.28
C PRO A 401 -26.42 15.70 13.19
N GLN A 402 -26.86 14.98 12.18
CA GLN A 402 -26.48 13.57 11.98
C GLN A 402 -24.96 13.40 11.81
N LEU A 403 -24.31 14.39 11.20
CA LEU A 403 -22.86 14.38 11.02
C LEU A 403 -22.10 14.36 12.35
N VAL A 404 -22.60 15.11 13.37
CA VAL A 404 -22.01 15.10 14.72
C VAL A 404 -22.23 13.75 15.40
N LYS A 405 -23.45 13.19 15.31
CA LYS A 405 -23.75 11.85 15.84
C LYS A 405 -22.83 10.79 15.25
N GLN A 406 -22.65 10.81 13.92
CA GLN A 406 -21.76 9.90 13.20
C GLN A 406 -20.29 10.10 13.60
N ALA A 407 -19.85 11.34 13.77
CA ALA A 407 -18.48 11.62 14.17
C ALA A 407 -18.19 11.11 15.58
N VAL A 408 -19.10 11.32 16.55
CA VAL A 408 -18.95 10.80 17.93
C VAL A 408 -18.92 9.27 17.93
N GLU A 409 -19.82 8.63 17.17
CA GLU A 409 -19.86 7.17 17.08
C GLU A 409 -18.60 6.59 16.42
N LEU A 410 -18.14 7.20 15.32
CA LEU A 410 -16.90 6.83 14.64
C LEU A 410 -15.68 7.02 15.54
N ALA A 411 -15.59 8.17 16.20
CA ALA A 411 -14.52 8.48 17.15
C ALA A 411 -14.49 7.49 18.32
N ARG A 412 -15.67 7.17 18.90
CA ARG A 412 -15.78 6.15 19.96
C ARG A 412 -15.26 4.80 19.49
N LYS A 413 -15.69 4.35 18.32
CA LYS A 413 -15.24 3.09 17.71
C LYS A 413 -13.73 3.08 17.50
N ASN A 414 -13.17 4.15 16.92
CA ASN A 414 -11.74 4.28 16.66
C ASN A 414 -10.91 4.35 17.96
N TYR A 415 -11.39 5.08 18.96
CA TYR A 415 -10.75 5.20 20.26
C TYR A 415 -10.71 3.87 21.02
N LEU A 416 -11.83 3.15 21.06
CA LEU A 416 -11.88 1.81 21.66
C LEU A 416 -11.00 0.81 20.90
N ALA A 417 -10.98 0.89 19.56
CA ALA A 417 -10.13 0.06 18.73
C ALA A 417 -8.64 0.35 18.97
N LYS A 418 -8.26 1.61 19.13
CA LYS A 418 -6.89 2.02 19.46
C LYS A 418 -6.46 1.48 20.82
N GLN A 419 -7.28 1.64 21.87
CA GLN A 419 -7.00 1.09 23.19
C GLN A 419 -6.89 -0.44 23.17
N ALA A 420 -7.79 -1.12 22.46
CA ALA A 420 -7.74 -2.57 22.33
C ALA A 420 -6.49 -3.03 21.58
N THR A 421 -6.08 -2.30 20.52
CA THR A 421 -4.88 -2.55 19.73
C THR A 421 -3.61 -2.42 20.59
N GLU A 422 -3.51 -1.37 21.37
CA GLU A 422 -2.40 -1.14 22.31
C GLU A 422 -2.35 -2.21 23.40
N LYS A 423 -3.46 -2.47 24.05
CA LYS A 423 -3.59 -3.51 25.09
C LYS A 423 -3.26 -4.92 24.56
N ALA A 424 -3.63 -5.22 23.35
CA ALA A 424 -3.33 -6.51 22.70
C ALA A 424 -1.90 -6.61 22.15
N GLY A 425 -1.14 -5.51 22.09
CA GLY A 425 0.22 -5.47 21.53
C GLY A 425 0.25 -5.85 20.04
N ILE A 426 -0.79 -5.56 19.26
CA ILE A 426 -0.91 -5.95 17.85
C ILE A 426 0.23 -5.38 17.01
N TYR A 427 0.65 -4.16 17.32
CA TYR A 427 1.78 -3.45 16.69
C TYR A 427 2.93 -3.20 17.66
N ALA A 428 3.10 -4.06 18.68
CA ALA A 428 4.21 -3.93 19.60
C ALA A 428 5.56 -4.00 18.85
N ASP A 429 6.51 -3.15 19.23
CA ASP A 429 7.83 -3.11 18.59
C ASP A 429 8.67 -4.34 18.88
N VAL A 430 8.39 -5.02 19.98
CA VAL A 430 9.13 -6.19 20.46
C VAL A 430 8.27 -7.45 20.30
N PRO A 431 8.82 -8.55 19.78
CA PRO A 431 8.08 -9.80 19.63
C PRO A 431 7.69 -10.41 20.98
N PRO A 432 6.61 -11.22 21.05
CA PRO A 432 6.24 -11.95 22.25
C PRO A 432 7.39 -12.81 22.77
N GLN A 433 7.71 -12.68 24.06
CA GLN A 433 8.79 -13.44 24.67
C GLN A 433 8.45 -14.92 24.81
N MET A 434 9.42 -15.79 24.55
CA MET A 434 9.28 -17.23 24.74
C MET A 434 8.96 -17.55 26.20
N PRO A 435 8.10 -18.57 26.46
CA PRO A 435 7.81 -18.99 27.82
C PRO A 435 9.07 -19.55 28.51
N ALA A 436 9.20 -19.28 29.79
CA ALA A 436 10.33 -19.77 30.58
C ALA A 436 10.37 -21.32 30.66
N ARG A 437 9.18 -21.95 30.67
CA ARG A 437 9.06 -23.42 30.65
C ARG A 437 8.88 -23.89 29.21
N LEU A 438 9.85 -24.66 28.70
CA LEU A 438 9.82 -25.24 27.36
C LEU A 438 9.65 -26.76 27.41
N PRO A 439 8.98 -27.37 26.39
CA PRO A 439 9.00 -28.80 26.21
C PRO A 439 10.44 -29.30 26.06
N LYS A 440 10.73 -30.51 26.57
CA LYS A 440 12.10 -31.07 26.59
C LYS A 440 12.74 -31.06 25.19
N LEU A 441 11.99 -31.46 24.17
CA LEU A 441 12.46 -31.45 22.78
C LEU A 441 12.88 -30.03 22.33
N ILE A 442 12.04 -29.03 22.54
CA ILE A 442 12.35 -27.65 22.13
C ILE A 442 13.50 -27.08 22.96
N LYS A 443 13.55 -27.39 24.26
CA LYS A 443 14.68 -27.01 25.12
C LYS A 443 15.99 -27.60 24.59
N LEU A 444 16.00 -28.87 24.15
CA LEU A 444 17.16 -29.54 23.53
C LEU A 444 17.51 -28.83 22.22
N LEU A 445 16.57 -28.64 21.29
CA LEU A 445 16.82 -28.08 19.96
C LEU A 445 17.36 -26.64 20.01
N THR A 446 16.93 -25.87 21.03
CA THR A 446 17.37 -24.47 21.23
C THR A 446 18.57 -24.34 22.17
N SER A 447 19.16 -25.44 22.67
CA SER A 447 20.19 -25.40 23.70
C SER A 447 21.56 -24.90 23.22
N LYS A 448 21.84 -24.97 21.92
CA LYS A 448 23.15 -24.66 21.31
C LYS A 448 23.19 -23.27 20.66
N VAL A 449 22.14 -22.48 20.79
CA VAL A 449 22.05 -21.11 20.22
C VAL A 449 21.91 -20.07 21.34
N PRO A 450 22.36 -18.81 21.13
CA PRO A 450 22.13 -17.71 22.04
C PRO A 450 20.64 -17.43 22.28
N ALA A 451 20.32 -16.68 23.32
CA ALA A 451 18.95 -16.40 23.74
C ALA A 451 18.07 -15.83 22.61
N ASP A 452 18.60 -14.85 21.86
CA ASP A 452 17.89 -14.15 20.78
C ASP A 452 17.58 -15.04 19.57
N PHE A 453 18.27 -16.17 19.45
CA PHE A 453 18.08 -17.17 18.38
C PHE A 453 17.16 -18.33 18.78
N LYS A 454 16.76 -18.42 20.04
CA LYS A 454 15.88 -19.52 20.48
C LYS A 454 14.50 -19.47 19.84
N ALA A 455 13.90 -18.28 19.71
CA ALA A 455 12.59 -18.10 19.08
C ALA A 455 12.59 -18.52 17.60
N PRO A 456 13.46 -18.00 16.72
CA PRO A 456 13.52 -18.45 15.33
C PRO A 456 13.86 -19.93 15.18
N VAL A 457 14.76 -20.50 16.01
CA VAL A 457 15.03 -21.94 16.00
C VAL A 457 13.78 -22.73 16.40
N ALA A 458 13.09 -22.34 17.48
CA ALA A 458 11.88 -23.02 17.94
C ALA A 458 10.76 -23.03 16.88
N MET A 459 10.73 -22.05 15.98
CA MET A 459 9.77 -22.01 14.86
C MET A 459 10.27 -22.83 13.66
N ALA A 460 11.58 -22.77 13.35
CA ALA A 460 12.17 -23.42 12.18
C ALA A 460 12.25 -24.95 12.27
N VAL A 461 12.21 -25.54 13.46
CA VAL A 461 12.34 -26.99 13.64
C VAL A 461 11.06 -27.77 13.31
N PHE A 462 9.90 -27.12 13.18
CA PHE A 462 8.64 -27.83 12.96
C PHE A 462 8.51 -28.44 11.55
N PRO A 463 8.85 -27.77 10.43
CA PRO A 463 8.78 -28.40 9.11
C PRO A 463 9.61 -29.70 8.98
N PRO A 464 10.89 -29.76 9.43
CA PRO A 464 11.65 -30.99 9.40
C PRO A 464 11.13 -32.06 10.38
N LEU A 465 10.68 -31.70 11.59
CA LEU A 465 10.02 -32.65 12.52
C LEU A 465 8.76 -33.25 11.89
N ALA A 466 7.91 -32.41 11.30
CA ALA A 466 6.69 -32.84 10.63
C ALA A 466 6.96 -33.74 9.40
N ALA A 467 8.13 -33.56 8.75
CA ALA A 467 8.51 -34.42 7.63
C ALA A 467 8.70 -35.89 8.01
N HIS A 468 8.92 -36.23 9.29
CA HIS A 468 9.00 -37.62 9.76
C HIS A 468 7.65 -38.32 9.79
N LEU A 469 6.54 -37.59 9.87
CA LEU A 469 5.20 -38.21 9.92
C LEU A 469 4.81 -38.78 8.56
N LYS A 470 4.32 -40.02 8.56
CA LYS A 470 3.85 -40.71 7.36
C LYS A 470 2.44 -41.21 7.56
N GLY A 471 1.53 -40.88 6.64
CA GLY A 471 0.14 -41.29 6.70
C GLY A 471 -0.57 -40.86 8.00
N VAL A 472 -0.14 -39.75 8.60
CA VAL A 472 -0.71 -39.21 9.83
C VAL A 472 -1.60 -38.02 9.52
N ASN A 473 -2.80 -38.04 10.08
CA ASN A 473 -3.75 -36.95 9.94
C ASN A 473 -4.39 -36.57 11.29
N PHE A 474 -4.95 -35.37 11.33
CA PHE A 474 -5.52 -34.74 12.53
C PHE A 474 -6.87 -34.13 12.21
N ARG A 475 -7.86 -34.27 13.11
CA ARG A 475 -9.14 -33.58 13.00
C ARG A 475 -9.05 -32.19 13.63
N TYR A 476 -9.21 -31.14 12.82
CA TYR A 476 -9.19 -29.74 13.27
C TYR A 476 -10.54 -29.35 13.92
N ILE A 477 -10.62 -28.18 14.52
CA ILE A 477 -11.81 -27.67 15.21
C ILE A 477 -13.04 -27.51 14.28
N ASP A 478 -12.81 -27.27 12.98
CA ASP A 478 -13.85 -27.20 11.94
C ASP A 478 -14.29 -28.57 11.41
N ASN A 479 -13.82 -29.65 12.04
CA ASN A 479 -14.02 -31.04 11.65
C ASN A 479 -13.37 -31.47 10.33
N GLN A 480 -12.59 -30.60 9.68
CA GLN A 480 -11.79 -30.98 8.51
C GLN A 480 -10.54 -31.78 8.93
N VAL A 481 -10.12 -32.65 8.02
CA VAL A 481 -8.92 -33.45 8.23
C VAL A 481 -7.71 -32.64 7.76
N HIS A 482 -6.78 -32.42 8.66
CA HIS A 482 -5.51 -31.78 8.39
C HIS A 482 -4.36 -32.80 8.45
N GLU A 483 -3.32 -32.56 7.67
CA GLU A 483 -2.05 -33.29 7.74
C GLU A 483 -0.94 -32.36 8.28
N ALA A 484 0.26 -32.87 8.49
CA ALA A 484 1.39 -32.13 9.08
C ALA A 484 2.13 -31.25 8.06
N ALA A 485 1.38 -30.54 7.22
CA ALA A 485 1.94 -29.59 6.26
C ALA A 485 2.45 -28.35 6.97
N MET A 486 3.75 -28.05 6.86
CA MET A 486 4.39 -26.92 7.52
C MET A 486 5.42 -26.26 6.63
N MET A 487 5.38 -24.95 6.57
CA MET A 487 6.29 -24.11 5.81
C MET A 487 6.73 -22.97 6.70
N ASN A 488 8.03 -22.82 6.91
CA ASN A 488 8.56 -21.77 7.77
C ASN A 488 9.44 -20.81 6.99
N LEU A 489 9.19 -19.51 7.13
CA LEU A 489 9.98 -18.44 6.55
C LEU A 489 10.60 -17.58 7.65
N LEU A 490 11.92 -17.57 7.70
CA LEU A 490 12.71 -16.73 8.59
C LEU A 490 13.01 -15.39 7.92
N VAL A 491 12.33 -14.35 8.37
CA VAL A 491 12.50 -12.98 7.86
C VAL A 491 13.34 -12.19 8.86
N ALA A 492 14.54 -11.79 8.45
CA ALA A 492 15.45 -11.10 9.37
C ALA A 492 16.40 -10.15 8.62
N PRO A 493 17.00 -9.15 9.28
CA PRO A 493 17.97 -8.25 8.65
C PRO A 493 19.13 -8.97 7.95
N MET A 494 19.81 -8.25 7.06
CA MET A 494 21.06 -8.76 6.47
C MET A 494 22.08 -9.04 7.57
N SER A 495 22.91 -10.07 7.37
CA SER A 495 23.99 -10.45 8.28
C SER A 495 23.59 -10.77 9.73
N SER A 496 22.29 -10.99 9.99
CA SER A 496 21.75 -11.27 11.33
C SER A 496 22.00 -12.70 11.84
N GLY A 497 22.81 -13.52 11.16
CA GLY A 497 23.09 -14.89 11.60
C GLY A 497 21.97 -15.90 11.32
N LYS A 498 21.22 -15.73 10.23
CA LYS A 498 20.09 -16.61 9.83
C LYS A 498 20.48 -18.09 9.78
N SER A 499 21.73 -18.42 9.48
CA SER A 499 22.25 -19.80 9.45
C SER A 499 22.23 -20.53 10.80
N ALA A 500 22.03 -19.83 11.92
CA ALA A 500 21.93 -20.44 13.25
C ALA A 500 20.79 -21.48 13.37
N VAL A 501 19.76 -21.40 12.53
CA VAL A 501 18.66 -22.37 12.50
C VAL A 501 19.05 -23.70 11.80
N ASN A 502 20.12 -23.72 11.01
CA ASN A 502 20.49 -24.88 10.20
C ASN A 502 20.97 -26.07 11.03
N GLY A 503 21.75 -25.86 12.07
CA GLY A 503 22.32 -26.94 12.89
C GLY A 503 21.26 -27.89 13.46
N PRO A 504 20.25 -27.43 14.20
CA PRO A 504 19.18 -28.30 14.68
C PRO A 504 18.34 -28.93 13.56
N ILE A 505 18.11 -28.21 12.45
CA ILE A 505 17.41 -28.78 11.27
C ILE A 505 18.18 -29.96 10.71
N ASP A 506 19.49 -29.82 10.48
CA ASP A 506 20.35 -30.87 9.92
C ASP A 506 20.41 -32.11 10.83
N CYS A 507 20.38 -31.92 12.17
CA CYS A 507 20.29 -33.05 13.10
C CYS A 507 18.92 -33.76 13.03
N ILE A 508 17.82 -33.02 12.84
CA ILE A 508 16.47 -33.61 12.75
C ILE A 508 16.36 -34.49 11.51
N ILE A 509 16.87 -34.05 10.36
CA ILE A 509 16.71 -34.74 9.08
C ILE A 509 17.82 -35.76 8.78
N GLU A 510 18.77 -35.99 9.70
CA GLU A 510 19.97 -36.79 9.44
C GLU A 510 19.65 -38.23 9.00
N ASP A 511 18.68 -38.89 9.63
CA ASP A 511 18.24 -40.23 9.27
C ASP A 511 17.59 -40.26 7.85
N LEU A 512 16.79 -39.23 7.52
CA LEU A 512 16.23 -39.07 6.19
C LEU A 512 17.30 -38.90 5.11
N VAL A 513 18.33 -38.10 5.41
CA VAL A 513 19.48 -37.88 4.50
C VAL A 513 20.24 -39.17 4.28
N GLN A 514 20.41 -40.01 5.32
CA GLN A 514 21.09 -41.30 5.18
C GLN A 514 20.26 -42.28 4.34
N MET A 515 18.94 -42.35 4.57
CA MET A 515 18.04 -43.16 3.72
C MET A 515 18.07 -42.71 2.27
N ASP A 516 18.07 -41.38 2.05
CA ASP A 516 18.13 -40.81 0.70
C ASP A 516 19.45 -41.10 -0.02
N LYS A 517 20.58 -41.21 0.67
CA LYS A 517 21.85 -41.61 0.05
C LYS A 517 21.72 -42.98 -0.60
N VAL A 518 21.14 -43.98 0.11
CA VAL A 518 20.89 -45.32 -0.42
C VAL A 518 19.94 -45.28 -1.63
N ASN A 519 18.84 -44.50 -1.52
CA ASN A 519 17.89 -44.41 -2.62
C ASN A 519 18.46 -43.68 -3.85
N ARG A 520 19.32 -42.67 -3.64
CA ARG A 520 20.02 -41.97 -4.74
C ARG A 520 21.01 -42.89 -5.44
N GLN A 521 21.70 -43.76 -4.68
CA GLN A 521 22.58 -44.75 -5.25
C GLN A 521 21.80 -45.74 -6.13
N LYS A 522 20.70 -46.32 -5.63
CA LYS A 522 19.82 -47.21 -6.43
C LYS A 522 19.31 -46.53 -7.70
N GLU A 523 18.91 -45.25 -7.59
CA GLU A 523 18.45 -44.47 -8.75
C GLU A 523 19.57 -44.25 -9.76
N GLN A 524 20.82 -44.04 -9.30
CA GLN A 524 21.97 -43.86 -10.18
C GLN A 524 22.36 -45.19 -10.89
N GLU A 525 22.40 -46.30 -10.14
CA GLU A 525 22.62 -47.62 -10.70
C GLU A 525 21.62 -47.95 -11.80
N TRP A 526 20.35 -47.70 -11.57
CA TRP A 526 19.32 -47.88 -12.60
C TRP A 526 19.55 -46.95 -13.82
N LYS A 527 19.92 -45.69 -13.62
CA LYS A 527 20.23 -44.77 -14.73
C LYS A 527 21.44 -45.25 -15.54
N ASP A 528 22.47 -45.75 -14.87
CA ASP A 528 23.68 -46.23 -15.53
C ASP A 528 23.37 -47.51 -16.34
N GLU A 529 22.56 -48.44 -15.81
CA GLU A 529 22.09 -49.57 -16.54
C GLU A 529 21.25 -49.16 -17.78
N VAL A 530 20.31 -48.24 -17.67
CA VAL A 530 19.54 -47.73 -18.79
C VAL A 530 20.42 -47.11 -19.87
N ASN A 531 21.46 -46.34 -19.44
CA ASN A 531 22.35 -45.61 -20.37
C ASN A 531 23.34 -46.56 -21.08
N THR A 532 23.71 -47.67 -20.46
CA THR A 532 24.61 -48.69 -21.06
C THR A 532 23.90 -49.61 -22.07
N MET A 533 22.57 -49.67 -22.01
CA MET A 533 21.79 -50.48 -22.95
C MET A 533 21.58 -49.76 -24.26
N GLY A 534 21.85 -50.40 -25.40
CA GLY A 534 21.56 -49.88 -26.72
C GLY A 534 20.08 -49.66 -26.95
N ASP A 535 19.70 -48.81 -27.91
CA ASP A 535 18.31 -48.35 -28.15
C ASP A 535 17.33 -49.50 -28.55
N ASN A 536 17.84 -50.63 -29.00
CA ASN A 536 17.04 -51.76 -29.43
C ASN A 536 16.73 -52.79 -28.32
N LYS A 537 17.18 -52.56 -27.08
CA LYS A 537 16.90 -53.45 -25.95
C LYS A 537 15.80 -52.87 -25.08
N LYS A 538 14.98 -53.77 -24.48
CA LYS A 538 13.98 -53.39 -23.48
C LYS A 538 14.68 -52.81 -22.27
N LYS A 539 14.50 -51.50 -22.02
CA LYS A 539 15.10 -50.79 -20.89
C LYS A 539 14.48 -51.27 -19.58
N PRO A 540 15.30 -51.39 -18.49
CA PRO A 540 14.79 -51.77 -17.18
C PRO A 540 13.83 -50.70 -16.64
N VAL A 541 12.78 -51.15 -15.98
CA VAL A 541 11.82 -50.30 -15.31
C VAL A 541 12.47 -49.68 -14.07
N ARG A 542 12.15 -48.41 -13.80
CA ARG A 542 12.65 -47.76 -12.60
C ARG A 542 12.18 -48.52 -11.34
N PRO A 543 13.06 -48.83 -10.36
CA PRO A 543 12.63 -49.47 -9.11
C PRO A 543 11.54 -48.64 -8.37
N GLU A 544 10.49 -49.32 -7.91
CA GLU A 544 9.34 -48.69 -7.24
C GLU A 544 9.64 -48.33 -5.77
N ASP A 545 10.67 -48.92 -5.16
CA ASP A 545 11.09 -48.70 -3.78
C ASP A 545 11.98 -47.48 -3.56
N ILE A 546 12.27 -46.72 -4.62
CA ILE A 546 13.04 -45.49 -4.53
C ILE A 546 12.17 -44.34 -3.96
N CYS A 547 12.51 -43.89 -2.75
CA CYS A 547 11.86 -42.75 -2.14
C CYS A 547 12.92 -41.74 -1.63
N ILE A 548 13.11 -40.64 -2.37
CA ILE A 548 14.03 -39.55 -2.00
C ILE A 548 13.20 -38.38 -1.46
N ARG A 549 13.41 -38.07 -0.18
CA ARG A 549 12.57 -37.13 0.58
C ARG A 549 13.20 -35.76 0.78
N ILE A 550 14.53 -35.69 0.88
CA ILE A 550 15.25 -34.42 1.01
C ILE A 550 15.58 -33.93 -0.40
N VAL A 551 14.90 -32.89 -0.83
CA VAL A 551 14.93 -32.41 -2.21
C VAL A 551 15.65 -31.07 -2.32
N SER A 552 16.29 -30.83 -3.49
CA SER A 552 16.88 -29.56 -3.83
C SER A 552 15.80 -28.56 -4.31
N PRO A 553 15.95 -27.28 -4.07
CA PRO A 553 15.05 -26.27 -4.65
C PRO A 553 15.17 -26.17 -6.19
N ASP A 554 16.21 -26.77 -6.78
CA ASP A 554 16.44 -26.82 -8.24
C ASP A 554 15.72 -27.94 -8.98
N LEU A 555 14.66 -28.49 -8.41
CA LEU A 555 13.89 -29.55 -9.06
C LEU A 555 13.09 -29.03 -10.26
N THR A 556 13.14 -29.78 -11.37
CA THR A 556 12.15 -29.58 -12.45
C THR A 556 10.76 -30.03 -12.01
N ARG A 557 9.72 -29.47 -12.65
CA ARG A 557 8.32 -29.86 -12.36
C ARG A 557 8.11 -31.37 -12.43
N ALA A 558 8.68 -32.04 -13.47
CA ALA A 558 8.56 -33.48 -13.65
C ALA A 558 9.25 -34.27 -12.50
N ALA A 559 10.45 -33.85 -12.10
CA ALA A 559 11.14 -34.47 -10.98
C ALA A 559 10.38 -34.26 -9.67
N TYR A 560 9.81 -33.06 -9.45
CA TYR A 560 9.00 -32.76 -8.27
C TYR A 560 7.79 -33.69 -8.15
N ILE A 561 7.02 -33.84 -9.23
CA ILE A 561 5.85 -34.72 -9.25
C ILE A 561 6.27 -36.19 -9.06
N GLN A 562 7.40 -36.66 -9.66
CA GLN A 562 7.94 -38.00 -9.44
C GLN A 562 8.31 -38.20 -7.97
N ARG A 563 8.97 -37.25 -7.31
CA ARG A 563 9.33 -37.36 -5.88
C ARG A 563 8.11 -37.43 -4.98
N LEU A 564 7.05 -36.67 -5.30
CA LEU A 564 5.78 -36.74 -4.56
C LEU A 564 5.09 -38.10 -4.76
N ASP A 565 5.10 -38.65 -5.98
CA ASP A 565 4.55 -39.98 -6.28
C ASP A 565 5.30 -41.09 -5.54
N ASP A 566 6.65 -41.04 -5.57
CA ASP A 566 7.50 -41.94 -4.79
C ASP A 566 7.18 -41.84 -3.29
N ALA A 567 7.04 -40.66 -2.76
CA ALA A 567 6.74 -40.41 -1.34
C ALA A 567 5.34 -40.89 -0.95
N GLN A 568 4.35 -40.70 -1.83
CA GLN A 568 2.98 -41.18 -1.63
C GLN A 568 2.95 -42.73 -1.59
N LYS A 569 3.65 -43.40 -2.52
CA LYS A 569 3.79 -44.86 -2.54
C LYS A 569 4.53 -45.42 -1.32
N ALA A 570 5.47 -44.65 -0.77
CA ALA A 570 6.22 -44.98 0.45
C ALA A 570 5.41 -44.79 1.76
N GLY A 571 4.09 -44.67 1.69
CA GLY A 571 3.19 -44.53 2.84
C GLY A 571 2.85 -43.09 3.19
N ASP A 572 2.54 -42.30 2.18
CA ASP A 572 2.13 -40.90 2.36
C ASP A 572 3.19 -40.03 3.08
N ALA A 573 4.45 -40.18 2.69
CA ALA A 573 5.55 -39.45 3.27
C ALA A 573 5.63 -37.99 2.79
N TYR A 574 6.27 -37.14 3.57
CA TYR A 574 6.56 -35.74 3.20
C TYR A 574 7.90 -35.63 2.51
N LEU A 575 7.96 -34.79 1.47
CA LEU A 575 9.20 -34.20 1.00
C LEU A 575 9.60 -33.06 1.91
N TYR A 576 10.90 -32.81 2.03
CA TYR A 576 11.43 -31.67 2.76
C TYR A 576 12.52 -30.95 1.96
N CYS A 577 12.47 -29.60 1.97
CA CYS A 577 13.48 -28.75 1.36
C CYS A 577 13.97 -27.69 2.34
N LYS A 578 15.27 -27.51 2.43
CA LYS A 578 15.90 -26.37 3.10
C LYS A 578 16.42 -25.41 2.04
N MET A 579 15.91 -24.18 2.01
CA MET A 579 16.25 -23.13 1.06
C MET A 579 16.96 -21.98 1.78
N ASP A 580 18.07 -21.51 1.23
CA ASP A 580 18.80 -20.40 1.79
C ASP A 580 18.09 -19.07 1.59
N GLU A 581 17.40 -18.91 0.44
CA GLU A 581 16.63 -17.72 0.09
C GLU A 581 15.23 -18.08 -0.44
N VAL A 582 14.23 -17.26 -0.09
CA VAL A 582 12.84 -17.45 -0.52
C VAL A 582 12.66 -17.36 -2.04
N ASP A 583 13.55 -16.65 -2.71
CA ASP A 583 13.55 -16.50 -4.18
C ASP A 583 13.72 -17.84 -4.92
N MET A 584 14.27 -18.86 -4.26
CA MET A 584 14.35 -20.21 -4.83
C MET A 584 12.97 -20.82 -5.13
N LEU A 585 11.91 -20.38 -4.46
CA LEU A 585 10.55 -20.78 -4.77
C LEU A 585 10.08 -20.37 -6.17
N LYS A 586 10.68 -19.34 -6.79
CA LYS A 586 10.39 -18.92 -8.18
C LYS A 586 10.61 -20.01 -9.20
N LYS A 587 11.46 -20.99 -8.91
CA LYS A 587 11.74 -22.13 -9.78
C LYS A 587 10.53 -23.09 -9.92
N PHE A 588 9.55 -22.98 -9.03
CA PHE A 588 8.30 -23.76 -9.06
C PHE A 588 7.16 -23.10 -9.87
N ASN A 589 7.44 -22.20 -10.81
CA ASN A 589 6.52 -21.47 -11.70
C ASN A 589 5.56 -20.49 -10.98
N ASP A 590 4.71 -20.98 -10.08
CA ASP A 590 3.81 -20.16 -9.27
C ASP A 590 4.02 -20.44 -7.78
N PRO A 591 4.86 -19.65 -7.10
CA PRO A 591 5.13 -19.84 -5.67
C PRO A 591 3.88 -19.73 -4.79
N SER A 592 2.95 -18.82 -5.11
CA SER A 592 1.72 -18.64 -4.35
C SER A 592 0.81 -19.85 -4.46
N GLN A 593 0.66 -20.41 -5.65
CA GLN A 593 -0.09 -21.64 -5.85
C GLN A 593 0.56 -22.82 -5.12
N LEU A 594 1.88 -22.98 -5.22
CA LEU A 594 2.62 -24.03 -4.52
C LEU A 594 2.37 -23.98 -3.01
N ILE A 595 2.49 -22.78 -2.39
CA ILE A 595 2.26 -22.61 -0.95
C ILE A 595 0.84 -23.06 -0.57
N ARG A 596 -0.17 -22.67 -1.36
CA ARG A 596 -1.56 -23.09 -1.12
C ARG A 596 -1.73 -24.60 -1.23
N LEU A 597 -1.23 -25.20 -2.31
CA LEU A 597 -1.29 -26.66 -2.52
C LEU A 597 -0.61 -27.44 -1.39
N CYS A 598 0.59 -27.00 -0.96
CA CYS A 598 1.33 -27.60 0.14
C CYS A 598 0.55 -27.50 1.46
N TRP A 599 0.01 -26.33 1.79
CA TRP A 599 -0.67 -26.12 3.06
C TRP A 599 -1.98 -26.89 3.20
N ASP A 600 -2.74 -27.01 2.08
CA ASP A 600 -4.00 -27.73 2.01
C ASP A 600 -3.81 -29.24 1.70
N ASN A 601 -2.58 -29.70 1.45
CA ASN A 601 -2.25 -31.04 0.93
C ASN A 601 -3.11 -31.41 -0.28
N SER A 602 -3.38 -30.40 -1.13
CA SER A 602 -4.21 -30.57 -2.31
C SER A 602 -3.53 -31.41 -3.37
N GLU A 603 -4.33 -31.98 -4.25
CA GLU A 603 -3.83 -32.73 -5.40
C GLU A 603 -3.12 -31.79 -6.39
N ASP A 604 -1.98 -32.23 -6.86
CA ASP A 604 -1.23 -31.66 -7.95
C ASP A 604 -0.89 -32.78 -8.95
N GLY A 605 -0.58 -32.42 -10.18
CA GLY A 605 -0.28 -33.45 -11.15
C GLY A 605 0.31 -32.92 -12.44
N GLN A 606 0.79 -33.86 -13.21
CA GLN A 606 1.23 -33.66 -14.57
C GLN A 606 0.72 -34.80 -15.44
N GLU A 607 0.01 -34.44 -16.51
CA GLU A 607 -0.43 -35.39 -17.54
C GLU A 607 0.33 -35.10 -18.85
N ARG A 608 1.07 -36.10 -19.35
CA ARG A 608 1.79 -36.02 -20.62
C ARG A 608 1.65 -37.31 -21.39
N VAL A 609 1.42 -37.22 -22.67
CA VAL A 609 1.17 -38.40 -23.55
C VAL A 609 2.46 -39.12 -23.99
N GLY A 610 3.64 -38.55 -23.71
CA GLY A 610 4.92 -39.15 -24.13
C GLY A 610 5.35 -40.35 -23.29
N THR A 611 5.86 -41.39 -23.92
CA THR A 611 6.27 -42.68 -23.28
C THR A 611 7.40 -42.53 -22.23
N LYS A 612 8.11 -41.40 -22.21
CA LYS A 612 9.19 -41.09 -21.24
C LYS A 612 8.81 -40.02 -20.24
N SER A 613 7.53 -39.63 -20.19
CA SER A 613 7.05 -38.55 -19.33
C SER A 613 6.47 -39.04 -18.03
N VAL A 614 6.72 -38.32 -16.95
CA VAL A 614 6.07 -38.55 -15.66
C VAL A 614 4.61 -38.13 -15.78
N THR A 615 3.70 -39.05 -15.50
CA THR A 615 2.26 -38.81 -15.41
C THR A 615 1.79 -39.34 -14.07
N ALA A 616 1.43 -38.44 -13.16
CA ALA A 616 0.91 -38.78 -11.84
C ALA A 616 0.01 -37.66 -11.30
N ARG A 617 -0.98 -38.09 -10.50
CA ARG A 617 -1.76 -37.21 -9.61
C ARG A 617 -1.39 -37.58 -8.19
N VAL A 618 -0.92 -36.57 -7.44
CA VAL A 618 -0.32 -36.76 -6.11
C VAL A 618 -0.75 -35.67 -5.16
N LYS A 619 -0.87 -36.01 -3.90
CA LYS A 619 -1.03 -34.98 -2.86
C LYS A 619 0.27 -34.22 -2.62
N THR A 620 0.20 -32.91 -2.50
CA THR A 620 1.35 -32.04 -2.32
C THR A 620 1.82 -32.06 -0.87
N ARG A 621 2.47 -33.16 -0.46
CA ARG A 621 3.09 -33.30 0.86
C ARG A 621 4.52 -32.79 0.83
N PHE A 622 4.67 -31.47 0.93
CA PHE A 622 5.96 -30.81 0.81
C PHE A 622 6.15 -29.76 1.92
N ASN A 623 7.05 -30.05 2.84
CA ASN A 623 7.45 -29.18 3.93
C ASN A 623 8.78 -28.48 3.60
N TRP A 624 8.93 -27.26 4.05
CA TRP A 624 10.17 -26.54 3.77
C TRP A 624 10.48 -25.44 4.78
N ASN A 625 11.76 -25.08 4.84
CA ASN A 625 12.28 -23.88 5.47
C ASN A 625 12.92 -22.99 4.41
N ALA A 626 12.69 -21.70 4.52
CA ALA A 626 13.38 -20.68 3.75
C ALA A 626 13.79 -19.51 4.64
N SER A 627 14.81 -18.76 4.22
CA SER A 627 15.14 -17.49 4.86
C SER A 627 15.09 -16.34 3.87
N SER A 628 15.00 -15.11 4.38
CA SER A 628 15.01 -13.90 3.55
C SER A 628 15.33 -12.66 4.36
N THR A 629 15.62 -11.56 3.67
CA THR A 629 15.61 -10.23 4.28
C THR A 629 14.21 -9.62 4.22
N ILE A 630 13.95 -8.61 5.05
CA ILE A 630 12.64 -7.95 5.11
C ILE A 630 12.26 -7.38 3.74
N ALA A 631 13.18 -6.62 3.12
CA ALA A 631 12.93 -5.98 1.82
C ALA A 631 12.68 -7.00 0.68
N VAL A 632 13.47 -8.09 0.64
CA VAL A 632 13.29 -9.15 -0.35
C VAL A 632 11.96 -9.87 -0.14
N THR A 633 11.60 -10.15 1.11
CA THR A 633 10.34 -10.81 1.47
C THR A 633 9.13 -9.97 1.03
N GLN A 634 9.11 -8.66 1.33
CA GLN A 634 8.02 -7.76 0.93
C GLN A 634 7.93 -7.56 -0.58
N LYS A 635 9.06 -7.60 -1.28
CA LYS A 635 9.09 -7.56 -2.75
C LYS A 635 8.63 -8.88 -3.37
N PHE A 636 8.95 -10.02 -2.74
CA PHE A 636 8.57 -11.35 -3.22
C PHE A 636 7.06 -11.60 -3.04
N PHE A 637 6.52 -11.22 -1.88
CA PHE A 637 5.10 -11.29 -1.57
C PHE A 637 4.48 -9.89 -1.66
N SER A 638 4.06 -9.49 -2.86
CA SER A 638 3.34 -8.24 -3.08
C SER A 638 1.92 -8.29 -2.48
N VAL A 639 1.19 -7.19 -2.56
CA VAL A 639 -0.22 -7.11 -2.11
C VAL A 639 -1.08 -8.21 -2.74
N ARG A 640 -0.80 -8.59 -4.00
CA ARG A 640 -1.52 -9.66 -4.70
C ARG A 640 -1.30 -11.02 -4.06
N GLU A 641 -0.06 -11.41 -3.78
CA GLU A 641 0.26 -12.69 -3.13
C GLU A 641 -0.24 -12.75 -1.68
N VAL A 642 -0.31 -11.60 -1.01
CA VAL A 642 -0.94 -11.47 0.31
C VAL A 642 -2.46 -11.66 0.20
N ALA A 643 -3.11 -11.03 -0.77
CA ALA A 643 -4.53 -11.18 -1.08
C ALA A 643 -4.90 -12.62 -1.46
N ASP A 644 -4.06 -13.28 -2.26
CA ASP A 644 -4.20 -14.71 -2.62
C ASP A 644 -4.07 -15.68 -1.43
N GLY A 645 -3.70 -15.18 -0.26
CA GLY A 645 -3.61 -15.92 0.99
C GLY A 645 -2.36 -16.82 1.10
N ALA A 646 -1.34 -16.67 0.25
CA ALA A 646 -0.10 -17.43 0.35
C ALA A 646 0.65 -17.13 1.65
N VAL A 647 0.86 -15.84 1.96
CA VAL A 647 1.58 -15.39 3.16
C VAL A 647 0.88 -15.84 4.44
N SER A 648 -0.43 -15.79 4.50
CA SER A 648 -1.19 -16.19 5.70
C SER A 648 -0.96 -17.65 6.09
N ARG A 649 -0.64 -18.51 5.12
CA ARG A 649 -0.39 -19.95 5.31
C ARG A 649 1.02 -20.26 5.84
N LEU A 650 1.97 -19.36 5.64
CA LEU A 650 3.33 -19.54 6.15
C LEU A 650 3.37 -19.41 7.67
N SER A 651 4.32 -20.09 8.28
CA SER A 651 4.76 -19.86 9.65
C SER A 651 5.94 -18.89 9.59
N LEU A 652 5.80 -17.71 10.17
CA LEU A 652 6.84 -16.69 10.13
C LEU A 652 7.68 -16.69 11.41
N ALA A 653 8.96 -16.39 11.24
CA ALA A 653 9.89 -16.17 12.33
C ALA A 653 10.81 -15.00 12.01
N THR A 654 11.40 -14.38 13.04
CA THR A 654 12.39 -13.33 12.88
C THR A 654 13.50 -13.45 13.90
N ILE A 655 14.65 -12.86 13.59
CA ILE A 655 15.74 -12.64 14.54
C ILE A 655 15.65 -11.19 14.99
N PHE A 656 15.41 -10.99 16.27
CA PHE A 656 15.30 -9.66 16.87
C PHE A 656 16.55 -9.41 17.72
N LEU A 657 17.45 -8.56 17.22
CA LEU A 657 18.73 -8.25 17.84
C LEU A 657 18.81 -6.77 18.20
N PRO A 658 19.52 -6.42 19.27
CA PRO A 658 19.95 -5.05 19.51
C PRO A 658 20.79 -4.52 18.35
N GLU A 659 20.77 -3.20 18.16
CA GLU A 659 21.68 -2.56 17.21
C GLU A 659 23.14 -2.88 17.59
N PHE A 660 23.98 -3.19 16.60
CA PHE A 660 25.39 -3.60 16.78
C PHE A 660 25.60 -4.89 17.58
N ALA A 661 24.63 -5.79 17.59
CA ALA A 661 24.80 -7.10 18.24
C ALA A 661 25.99 -7.87 17.64
N PRO A 662 26.81 -8.55 18.45
CA PRO A 662 27.92 -9.35 17.96
C PRO A 662 27.43 -10.58 17.17
N CYS A 663 28.31 -11.14 16.33
CA CYS A 663 28.02 -12.40 15.64
C CYS A 663 27.64 -13.51 16.63
N PRO A 664 26.57 -14.30 16.33
CA PRO A 664 26.16 -15.38 17.25
C PRO A 664 27.21 -16.48 17.34
N VAL A 665 27.48 -16.91 18.55
CA VAL A 665 28.27 -18.10 18.79
C VAL A 665 27.34 -19.29 18.98
N VAL A 666 27.35 -20.21 18.02
CA VAL A 666 26.53 -21.43 18.03
C VAL A 666 27.39 -22.59 18.55
N GLY A 667 26.84 -23.39 19.45
CA GLY A 667 27.52 -24.56 20.00
C GLY A 667 27.49 -25.76 19.06
N ASN A 668 28.26 -26.80 19.39
CA ASN A 668 28.35 -28.02 18.59
C ASN A 668 27.15 -28.96 18.82
N TYR A 669 26.68 -29.56 17.76
CA TYR A 669 25.67 -30.62 17.75
C TYR A 669 26.35 -31.99 17.70
N ASP A 670 26.85 -32.42 18.87
CA ASP A 670 27.67 -33.63 19.04
C ASP A 670 26.84 -34.93 19.09
N ALA A 671 27.51 -36.08 19.25
CA ALA A 671 26.85 -37.37 19.34
C ALA A 671 25.92 -37.47 20.56
N GLN A 672 26.23 -36.78 21.67
CA GLN A 672 25.36 -36.75 22.85
C GLN A 672 24.03 -36.01 22.53
N PHE A 673 24.10 -34.86 21.84
CA PHE A 673 22.90 -34.13 21.37
C PHE A 673 22.04 -35.02 20.49
N LYS A 674 22.61 -35.68 19.48
CA LYS A 674 21.91 -36.58 18.57
C LYS A 674 21.26 -37.75 19.29
N SER A 675 21.97 -38.37 20.26
CA SER A 675 21.42 -39.44 21.10
C SER A 675 20.22 -39.00 21.93
N GLN A 676 20.21 -37.75 22.43
CA GLN A 676 19.08 -37.20 23.15
C GLN A 676 17.89 -36.85 22.23
N LEU A 677 18.15 -36.53 20.95
CA LEU A 677 17.14 -36.24 19.95
C LEU A 677 16.47 -37.50 19.40
N ALA A 678 17.22 -38.58 19.25
CA ALA A 678 16.76 -39.81 18.60
C ALA A 678 15.43 -40.40 19.13
N PRO A 679 15.14 -40.44 20.45
CA PRO A 679 13.82 -40.90 20.92
C PRO A 679 12.63 -40.13 20.37
N TYR A 680 12.74 -38.82 20.21
CA TYR A 680 11.67 -37.99 19.67
C TYR A 680 11.45 -38.27 18.17
N ILE A 681 12.53 -38.41 17.40
CA ILE A 681 12.46 -38.77 15.97
C ILE A 681 11.87 -40.19 15.83
N HIS A 682 12.25 -41.13 16.69
CA HIS A 682 11.65 -42.48 16.69
C HIS A 682 10.13 -42.45 16.92
N GLN A 683 9.64 -41.63 17.89
CA GLN A 683 8.21 -41.45 18.14
C GLN A 683 7.47 -40.90 16.92
N LEU A 684 8.04 -39.91 16.23
CA LEU A 684 7.46 -39.33 15.02
C LEU A 684 7.43 -40.37 13.87
N ASN A 685 8.51 -41.10 13.66
CA ASN A 685 8.57 -42.14 12.63
C ASN A 685 7.62 -43.32 12.89
N ALA A 686 7.31 -43.59 14.17
CA ALA A 686 6.37 -44.66 14.58
C ALA A 686 4.90 -44.23 14.53
N ALA A 687 4.60 -42.94 14.45
CA ALA A 687 3.23 -42.43 14.42
C ALA A 687 2.54 -42.77 13.09
N SER A 688 1.28 -43.20 13.14
CA SER A 688 0.50 -43.56 11.95
C SER A 688 -1.01 -43.33 12.20
N GLY A 689 -1.76 -43.16 11.11
CA GLY A 689 -3.22 -43.06 11.11
C GLY A 689 -3.77 -41.74 11.66
N SER A 690 -5.05 -41.74 12.00
CA SER A 690 -5.72 -40.56 12.54
C SER A 690 -5.40 -40.38 14.02
N LYS A 691 -4.95 -39.17 14.39
CA LYS A 691 -4.56 -38.81 15.77
C LYS A 691 -5.39 -37.67 16.27
N GLU A 692 -5.85 -37.78 17.51
CA GLU A 692 -6.63 -36.77 18.19
C GLU A 692 -6.09 -36.49 19.60
N CYS A 693 -6.13 -35.23 20.01
CA CYS A 693 -5.82 -34.83 21.36
C CYS A 693 -6.86 -33.79 21.85
N ARG A 694 -7.73 -34.21 22.77
CA ARG A 694 -8.79 -33.35 23.32
C ARG A 694 -8.24 -32.04 23.91
N LYS A 695 -7.08 -32.09 24.57
CA LYS A 695 -6.46 -30.90 25.18
C LYS A 695 -5.93 -29.93 24.12
N VAL A 696 -5.43 -30.42 23.00
CA VAL A 696 -5.04 -29.57 21.87
C VAL A 696 -6.29 -28.89 21.29
N ARG A 697 -7.37 -29.63 21.08
CA ARG A 697 -8.63 -29.07 20.60
C ARG A 697 -9.15 -27.93 21.49
N GLN A 698 -9.23 -28.18 22.79
CA GLN A 698 -9.69 -27.19 23.79
C GLN A 698 -8.79 -25.96 23.83
N LEU A 699 -7.46 -26.14 23.71
CA LEU A 699 -6.54 -25.03 23.62
C LEU A 699 -6.80 -24.13 22.40
N ILE A 700 -6.96 -24.76 21.22
CA ILE A 700 -7.14 -24.05 19.97
C ILE A 700 -8.50 -23.34 19.91
N GLU A 701 -9.56 -23.96 20.42
CA GLU A 701 -10.89 -23.32 20.56
C GLU A 701 -10.83 -22.07 21.47
N ARG A 702 -10.22 -22.19 22.64
CA ARG A 702 -10.04 -21.07 23.58
C ARG A 702 -9.20 -19.94 22.98
N LEU A 703 -8.05 -20.29 22.41
CA LEU A 703 -7.13 -19.30 21.82
C LEU A 703 -7.76 -18.64 20.58
N GLY A 704 -8.53 -19.39 19.79
CA GLY A 704 -9.26 -18.87 18.66
C GLY A 704 -10.31 -17.82 19.07
N SER A 705 -11.08 -18.10 20.13
CA SER A 705 -12.04 -17.14 20.67
C SER A 705 -11.35 -15.86 21.19
N GLU A 706 -10.26 -16.03 21.96
CA GLU A 706 -9.45 -14.91 22.47
C GLU A 706 -8.94 -14.00 21.35
N LEU A 707 -8.35 -14.61 20.28
CA LEU A 707 -7.80 -13.84 19.16
C LEU A 707 -8.88 -13.16 18.31
N MET A 708 -10.04 -13.78 18.12
CA MET A 708 -11.16 -13.17 17.39
C MET A 708 -11.82 -12.05 18.18
N GLU A 709 -11.97 -12.20 19.48
CA GLU A 709 -12.44 -11.13 20.36
C GLU A 709 -11.51 -9.90 20.32
N LEU A 710 -10.20 -10.12 20.41
CA LEU A 710 -9.21 -9.05 20.27
C LEU A 710 -9.27 -8.38 18.87
N ALA A 711 -9.44 -9.15 17.82
CA ALA A 711 -9.58 -8.63 16.46
C ALA A 711 -10.83 -7.75 16.31
N GLN A 712 -11.94 -8.17 16.93
CA GLN A 712 -13.20 -7.45 16.92
C GLN A 712 -13.10 -6.15 17.73
N LEU A 713 -12.56 -6.20 18.94
CA LEU A 713 -12.35 -5.02 19.80
C LEU A 713 -11.41 -3.99 19.15
N ALA A 714 -10.32 -4.48 18.54
CA ALA A 714 -9.37 -3.63 17.82
C ALA A 714 -9.87 -3.20 16.42
N TYR A 715 -11.01 -3.70 15.96
CA TYR A 715 -11.53 -3.52 14.60
C TYR A 715 -10.46 -3.77 13.52
N ASN A 716 -9.61 -4.77 13.73
CA ASN A 716 -8.44 -5.06 12.91
C ASN A 716 -8.67 -6.31 12.03
N LYS A 717 -9.11 -6.09 10.79
CA LYS A 717 -9.37 -7.15 9.82
C LYS A 717 -8.11 -7.95 9.44
N PRO A 718 -6.96 -7.31 9.14
CA PRO A 718 -5.69 -8.04 8.90
C PRO A 718 -5.34 -9.00 10.03
N TYR A 719 -5.47 -8.55 11.28
CA TYR A 719 -5.22 -9.39 12.44
C TYR A 719 -6.14 -10.61 12.48
N ALA A 720 -7.44 -10.43 12.24
CA ALA A 720 -8.40 -11.54 12.18
C ALA A 720 -8.04 -12.59 11.11
N GLU A 721 -7.67 -12.14 9.90
CA GLU A 721 -7.33 -13.03 8.79
C GLU A 721 -6.03 -13.81 9.06
N PHE A 722 -5.00 -13.14 9.57
CA PHE A 722 -3.76 -13.82 9.95
C PHE A 722 -3.93 -14.74 11.16
N ALA A 723 -4.75 -14.36 12.14
CA ALA A 723 -4.99 -15.15 13.35
C ALA A 723 -5.59 -16.53 13.04
N LYS A 724 -6.57 -16.62 12.13
CA LYS A 724 -7.18 -17.89 11.69
C LYS A 724 -6.12 -18.89 11.19
N ARG A 725 -5.17 -18.42 10.37
CA ARG A 725 -4.11 -19.25 9.80
C ARG A 725 -2.99 -19.55 10.79
N SER A 726 -2.60 -18.58 11.61
CA SER A 726 -1.61 -18.81 12.68
C SER A 726 -2.10 -19.82 13.70
N LEU A 727 -3.42 -19.81 13.98
CA LEU A 727 -4.07 -20.79 14.83
C LEU A 727 -4.01 -22.21 14.25
N ALA A 728 -4.32 -22.38 12.96
CA ALA A 728 -4.20 -23.66 12.27
C ALA A 728 -2.76 -24.19 12.24
N ASN A 729 -1.78 -23.31 12.00
CA ASN A 729 -0.36 -23.67 12.10
C ASN A 729 0.03 -24.04 13.54
N GLY A 730 -0.51 -23.33 14.55
CA GLY A 730 -0.35 -23.67 15.96
C GLY A 730 -0.91 -25.03 16.30
N PHE A 731 -2.08 -25.39 15.78
CA PHE A 731 -2.68 -26.72 15.93
C PHE A 731 -1.74 -27.81 15.38
N ARG A 732 -1.23 -27.64 14.18
CA ARG A 732 -0.28 -28.60 13.56
C ARG A 732 0.99 -28.75 14.40
N ARG A 733 1.58 -27.63 14.88
CA ARG A 733 2.73 -27.65 15.79
C ARG A 733 2.41 -28.39 17.10
N ALA A 734 1.23 -28.18 17.67
CA ALA A 734 0.78 -28.87 18.88
C ALA A 734 0.71 -30.39 18.67
N MET A 735 0.15 -30.84 17.56
CA MET A 735 0.04 -32.26 17.25
C MET A 735 1.41 -32.90 17.01
N VAL A 736 2.32 -32.20 16.30
CA VAL A 736 3.70 -32.70 16.13
C VAL A 736 4.42 -32.87 17.48
N LEU A 737 4.31 -31.89 18.38
CA LEU A 737 4.93 -32.01 19.71
C LEU A 737 4.26 -33.08 20.59
N TYR A 738 2.94 -33.22 20.51
CA TYR A 738 2.22 -34.27 21.21
C TYR A 738 2.71 -35.66 20.78
N LEU A 739 2.86 -35.88 19.48
CA LEU A 739 3.37 -37.16 18.95
C LEU A 739 4.84 -37.36 19.29
N ALA A 740 5.68 -36.35 19.11
CA ALA A 740 7.11 -36.43 19.48
C ALA A 740 7.32 -36.74 20.96
N ASN A 741 6.39 -36.32 21.84
CA ASN A 741 6.38 -36.60 23.27
C ASN A 741 5.70 -37.94 23.65
N GLY A 742 5.53 -38.86 22.68
CA GLY A 742 4.87 -40.14 22.92
C GLY A 742 3.41 -40.04 23.30
N GLU A 743 2.68 -39.16 22.66
CA GLU A 743 1.24 -38.88 22.87
C GLU A 743 0.91 -38.41 24.31
N LYS A 744 1.86 -37.71 24.94
CA LYS A 744 1.69 -37.10 26.26
C LYS A 744 1.60 -35.58 26.15
N TRP A 745 0.48 -35.04 26.64
CA TRP A 745 0.28 -33.59 26.71
C TRP A 745 0.84 -33.01 28.01
N GLU A 746 1.61 -31.95 27.91
CA GLU A 746 2.23 -31.26 29.04
C GLU A 746 1.92 -29.76 28.99
N LYS A 747 1.86 -29.09 30.14
CA LYS A 747 1.64 -27.65 30.22
C LYS A 747 2.72 -26.84 29.46
N ALA A 748 3.96 -27.34 29.43
CA ALA A 748 5.03 -26.70 28.67
C ALA A 748 4.76 -26.69 27.16
N ILE A 749 4.09 -27.73 26.62
CA ILE A 749 3.65 -27.75 25.21
C ILE A 749 2.57 -26.70 25.01
N GLU A 750 1.56 -26.62 25.89
CA GLU A 750 0.51 -25.61 25.82
C GLU A 750 1.10 -24.20 25.80
N ASP A 751 1.97 -23.87 26.75
CA ASP A 751 2.59 -22.53 26.87
C ASP A 751 3.39 -22.16 25.60
N LEU A 752 4.15 -23.11 25.05
CA LEU A 752 4.89 -22.91 23.81
C LEU A 752 3.94 -22.71 22.61
N ILE A 753 2.83 -23.44 22.51
CA ILE A 753 1.91 -23.30 21.39
C ILE A 753 1.20 -21.93 21.45
N VAL A 754 0.72 -21.52 22.62
CA VAL A 754 0.14 -20.17 22.79
C VAL A 754 1.13 -19.10 22.33
N TRP A 755 2.38 -19.19 22.84
CA TRP A 755 3.44 -18.29 22.41
C TRP A 755 3.67 -18.35 20.89
N SER A 756 3.80 -19.53 20.32
CA SER A 756 4.16 -19.71 18.90
C SER A 756 3.08 -19.18 17.95
N VAL A 757 1.80 -19.21 18.35
CA VAL A 757 0.70 -18.61 17.59
C VAL A 757 0.78 -17.09 17.65
N LYS A 758 0.95 -16.53 18.86
CA LYS A 758 1.07 -15.08 19.07
C LYS A 758 2.32 -14.50 18.39
N TYR A 759 3.44 -15.23 18.42
CA TYR A 759 4.69 -14.85 17.77
C TYR A 759 4.59 -14.87 16.23
N ASP A 760 4.02 -15.94 15.66
CA ASP A 760 3.75 -16.04 14.22
C ASP A 760 2.82 -14.90 13.76
N LEU A 761 1.76 -14.65 14.53
CA LEU A 761 0.80 -13.59 14.25
C LEU A 761 1.45 -12.19 14.34
N TRP A 762 2.29 -11.95 15.36
CA TRP A 762 3.06 -10.72 15.47
C TRP A 762 3.98 -10.51 14.25
N CYS A 763 4.71 -11.55 13.82
CA CYS A 763 5.54 -11.48 12.62
C CYS A 763 4.72 -11.14 11.37
N LYS A 764 3.55 -11.75 11.20
CA LYS A 764 2.64 -11.48 10.07
C LYS A 764 2.15 -10.04 10.08
N MET A 765 1.73 -9.53 11.22
CA MET A 765 1.29 -8.13 11.36
C MET A 765 2.44 -7.15 11.11
N ARG A 766 3.63 -7.43 11.67
CA ARG A 766 4.83 -6.58 11.50
C ARG A 766 5.30 -6.48 10.04
N PHE A 767 5.30 -7.57 9.31
CA PHE A 767 5.87 -7.61 7.97
C PHE A 767 4.83 -7.41 6.86
N PHE A 768 3.56 -7.74 7.09
CA PHE A 768 2.53 -7.79 6.06
C PHE A 768 1.20 -7.17 6.47
N GLY A 769 1.08 -6.59 7.66
CA GLY A 769 -0.18 -6.00 8.15
C GLY A 769 -0.73 -4.93 7.22
N ASN A 770 0.12 -4.01 6.76
CA ASN A 770 -0.26 -2.95 5.83
C ASN A 770 -0.68 -3.49 4.46
N GLN A 771 0.07 -4.45 3.90
CA GLN A 771 -0.28 -5.08 2.62
C GLN A 771 -1.59 -5.88 2.70
N MET A 772 -1.86 -6.53 3.84
CA MET A 772 -3.14 -7.21 4.06
C MET A 772 -4.29 -6.20 4.18
N GLN A 773 -4.09 -5.07 4.84
CA GLN A 773 -5.09 -4.01 4.90
C GLN A 773 -5.38 -3.45 3.51
N GLU A 774 -4.35 -3.17 2.72
CA GLU A 774 -4.49 -2.72 1.34
C GLU A 774 -5.23 -3.74 0.46
N ALA A 775 -4.96 -5.03 0.63
CA ALA A 775 -5.66 -6.11 -0.07
C ALA A 775 -7.15 -6.14 0.31
N ILE A 776 -7.49 -6.04 1.60
CA ILE A 776 -8.87 -6.01 2.10
C ILE A 776 -9.59 -4.76 1.58
N ASP A 777 -8.93 -3.62 1.57
CA ASP A 777 -9.50 -2.36 1.08
C ASP A 777 -9.74 -2.42 -0.43
N ALA A 778 -8.83 -3.03 -1.20
CA ALA A 778 -9.00 -3.26 -2.63
C ALA A 778 -10.20 -4.16 -2.92
N ASP A 779 -10.39 -5.25 -2.18
CA ASP A 779 -11.56 -6.12 -2.29
C ASP A 779 -12.85 -5.38 -1.92
N THR A 780 -12.82 -4.62 -0.84
CA THR A 780 -13.93 -3.79 -0.40
C THR A 780 -14.28 -2.74 -1.46
N ARG A 781 -13.29 -2.04 -2.02
CA ARG A 781 -13.48 -1.09 -3.13
C ARG A 781 -14.05 -1.77 -4.36
N SER A 782 -13.60 -2.97 -4.73
CA SER A 782 -14.11 -3.69 -5.90
C SER A 782 -15.59 -4.04 -5.77
N ILE A 783 -16.06 -4.36 -4.57
CA ILE A 783 -17.46 -4.65 -4.28
C ILE A 783 -18.32 -3.38 -4.31
N TYR A 784 -17.80 -2.24 -3.85
CA TYR A 784 -18.53 -0.98 -3.70
C TYR A 784 -18.32 0.01 -4.86
N HIS A 785 -17.21 -0.07 -5.61
CA HIS A 785 -16.89 0.79 -6.76
C HIS A 785 -17.50 0.35 -8.08
N ALA A 786 -18.24 -0.73 -8.14
CA ALA A 786 -18.98 -1.09 -9.36
C ALA A 786 -20.02 -0.05 -9.79
N SER A 787 -20.24 1.03 -9.01
CA SER A 787 -21.01 2.22 -9.43
C SER A 787 -20.82 3.37 -8.44
N GLY A 788 -19.80 4.21 -8.67
CA GLY A 788 -19.39 5.31 -7.78
C GLY A 788 -20.42 6.40 -7.46
N VAL A 789 -21.53 6.44 -8.16
CA VAL A 789 -22.59 7.48 -8.00
C VAL A 789 -23.68 7.03 -7.02
N SER A 790 -23.87 5.73 -6.83
CA SER A 790 -24.95 5.22 -5.97
C SER A 790 -24.68 5.41 -4.49
N ASN A 791 -23.41 5.59 -4.10
CA ASN A 791 -23.00 5.70 -2.70
C ASN A 791 -23.41 7.03 -2.06
N LEU A 792 -23.54 8.10 -2.83
CA LEU A 792 -23.98 9.40 -2.30
C LEU A 792 -25.39 9.35 -1.71
N LEU A 793 -26.25 8.44 -2.20
CA LEU A 793 -27.58 8.22 -1.64
C LEU A 793 -27.56 7.67 -0.21
N LEU A 794 -26.44 7.07 0.24
CA LEU A 794 -26.31 6.61 1.63
C LEU A 794 -26.20 7.77 2.62
N PHE A 795 -25.77 8.93 2.18
CA PHE A 795 -25.54 10.12 3.00
C PHE A 795 -26.74 11.09 3.02
N VAL A 796 -27.81 10.82 2.28
CA VAL A 796 -29.07 11.57 2.35
C VAL A 796 -30.15 10.75 3.04
N HIS A 797 -31.17 11.41 3.61
CA HIS A 797 -32.30 10.75 4.24
C HIS A 797 -33.04 9.83 3.25
N ASP A 798 -33.86 8.92 3.75
CA ASP A 798 -34.63 8.03 2.88
C ASP A 798 -35.63 8.80 2.00
N THR A 799 -36.11 9.98 2.50
CA THR A 799 -36.76 11.01 1.70
C THR A 799 -35.96 12.29 1.83
N PHE A 800 -35.54 12.87 0.71
CA PHE A 800 -34.62 14.01 0.65
C PHE A 800 -35.03 15.00 -0.47
N ASP A 801 -34.59 16.25 -0.34
CA ASP A 801 -34.78 17.28 -1.35
C ASP A 801 -33.51 17.53 -2.19
N LYS A 802 -33.62 18.48 -3.15
CA LYS A 802 -32.46 18.84 -3.99
C LYS A 802 -31.37 19.55 -3.20
N ALA A 803 -31.70 20.28 -2.14
CA ALA A 803 -30.72 21.01 -1.34
C ALA A 803 -29.85 20.05 -0.53
N GLU A 804 -30.46 19.04 0.08
CA GLU A 804 -29.74 18.01 0.87
C GLU A 804 -28.73 17.24 0.00
N ILE A 805 -29.16 16.78 -1.19
CA ILE A 805 -28.22 16.06 -2.05
C ILE A 805 -27.15 16.98 -2.67
N GLN A 806 -27.47 18.26 -2.88
CA GLN A 806 -26.47 19.22 -3.33
C GLN A 806 -25.41 19.46 -2.27
N GLU A 807 -25.78 19.53 -1.00
CA GLU A 807 -24.88 19.62 0.12
C GLU A 807 -23.99 18.38 0.24
N VAL A 808 -24.56 17.18 0.12
CA VAL A 808 -23.79 15.91 0.09
C VAL A 808 -22.81 15.89 -1.08
N CYS A 809 -23.24 16.33 -2.27
CA CYS A 809 -22.34 16.42 -3.43
C CYS A 809 -21.17 17.39 -3.20
N MET A 810 -21.44 18.53 -2.54
CA MET A 810 -20.39 19.51 -2.20
C MET A 810 -19.41 18.94 -1.17
N VAL A 811 -19.90 18.26 -0.13
CA VAL A 811 -19.09 17.63 0.91
C VAL A 811 -18.17 16.56 0.33
N HIS A 812 -18.69 15.75 -0.61
CA HIS A 812 -17.94 14.65 -1.23
C HIS A 812 -17.17 15.06 -2.50
N GLY A 813 -17.09 16.34 -2.81
CA GLY A 813 -16.33 16.86 -3.96
C GLY A 813 -16.79 16.30 -5.31
N THR A 814 -18.09 15.98 -5.46
CA THR A 814 -18.61 15.31 -6.65
C THR A 814 -18.67 16.28 -7.81
N LYS A 815 -17.93 16.00 -8.89
CA LYS A 815 -17.90 16.81 -10.11
C LYS A 815 -19.13 16.61 -11.03
N THR A 816 -19.95 15.61 -10.77
CA THR A 816 -21.12 15.28 -11.61
C THR A 816 -22.29 16.22 -11.31
N LYS A 817 -22.86 16.84 -12.34
CA LYS A 817 -24.02 17.74 -12.19
C LYS A 817 -25.18 17.02 -11.50
N LEU A 818 -25.83 17.69 -10.54
CA LEU A 818 -26.91 17.13 -9.72
C LEU A 818 -28.04 16.52 -10.57
N ALA A 819 -28.41 17.18 -11.66
CA ALA A 819 -29.47 16.71 -12.58
C ALA A 819 -29.12 15.34 -13.19
N VAL A 820 -27.83 15.11 -13.51
CA VAL A 820 -27.34 13.83 -14.06
C VAL A 820 -27.41 12.73 -13.01
N LEU A 821 -27.05 13.04 -11.76
CA LEU A 821 -27.12 12.10 -10.63
C LEU A 821 -28.56 11.64 -10.38
N LEU A 822 -29.48 12.59 -10.23
CA LEU A 822 -30.89 12.31 -9.98
C LEU A 822 -31.52 11.52 -11.14
N CYS A 823 -31.23 11.89 -12.39
CA CYS A 823 -31.68 11.15 -13.56
C CYS A 823 -31.14 9.72 -13.58
N THR A 824 -29.87 9.53 -13.29
CA THR A 824 -29.24 8.22 -13.26
C THR A 824 -29.85 7.32 -12.17
N TRP A 825 -30.05 7.84 -10.97
CA TRP A 825 -30.65 7.10 -9.87
C TRP A 825 -32.11 6.75 -10.13
N LYS A 826 -32.87 7.66 -10.75
CA LYS A 826 -34.25 7.42 -11.19
C LYS A 826 -34.31 6.32 -12.26
N LYS A 827 -33.45 6.37 -13.29
CA LYS A 827 -33.35 5.33 -14.34
C LYS A 827 -32.92 3.95 -13.78
N ARG A 828 -32.08 3.92 -12.75
CA ARG A 828 -31.68 2.67 -12.03
C ARG A 828 -32.78 2.16 -11.10
N GLY A 829 -33.85 2.93 -10.89
CA GLY A 829 -34.90 2.60 -9.97
C GLY A 829 -34.48 2.67 -8.51
N PHE A 830 -33.54 3.55 -8.15
CA PHE A 830 -33.05 3.73 -6.78
C PHE A 830 -33.83 4.83 -6.04
N ILE A 831 -34.38 5.80 -6.78
CA ILE A 831 -35.19 6.86 -6.24
C ILE A 831 -36.48 7.08 -7.06
N VAL A 832 -37.51 7.61 -6.39
CA VAL A 832 -38.75 8.07 -7.00
C VAL A 832 -38.92 9.54 -6.63
N LYS A 833 -39.39 10.35 -7.57
CA LYS A 833 -39.75 11.74 -7.31
C LYS A 833 -41.20 11.81 -6.79
N ASN A 834 -41.39 12.46 -5.66
CA ASN A 834 -42.67 12.67 -5.00
C ASN A 834 -43.41 13.87 -5.61
N GLU A 835 -44.71 13.97 -5.34
CA GLU A 835 -45.60 15.08 -5.84
C GLU A 835 -45.18 16.44 -5.25
N ASP A 836 -44.61 16.47 -4.05
CA ASP A 836 -44.07 17.66 -3.38
C ASP A 836 -42.72 18.13 -3.90
N GLY A 837 -42.13 17.42 -4.88
CA GLY A 837 -40.85 17.74 -5.47
C GLY A 837 -39.65 17.11 -4.78
N THR A 838 -39.81 16.40 -3.65
CA THR A 838 -38.80 15.61 -2.96
C THR A 838 -38.53 14.28 -3.67
N PHE A 839 -37.53 13.53 -3.20
CA PHE A 839 -37.17 12.22 -3.74
C PHE A 839 -37.16 11.20 -2.60
N SER A 840 -37.71 10.01 -2.83
CA SER A 840 -37.63 8.89 -1.87
C SER A 840 -36.81 7.74 -2.42
N LYS A 841 -36.01 7.12 -1.57
CA LYS A 841 -35.29 5.89 -1.91
C LYS A 841 -36.28 4.75 -2.09
N THR A 842 -36.01 3.90 -3.07
CA THR A 842 -36.87 2.74 -3.36
C THR A 842 -36.49 1.54 -2.51
N ALA A 843 -37.42 0.60 -2.35
CA ALA A 843 -37.13 -0.68 -1.72
C ALA A 843 -35.95 -1.44 -2.39
N LYS A 844 -35.77 -1.24 -3.70
CA LYS A 844 -34.62 -1.81 -4.45
C LYS A 844 -33.28 -1.24 -3.99
N PHE A 845 -33.21 0.07 -3.70
CA PHE A 845 -32.00 0.69 -3.17
C PHE A 845 -31.75 0.23 -1.75
N ILE A 846 -32.76 0.29 -0.90
CA ILE A 846 -32.67 -0.06 0.53
C ILE A 846 -32.23 -1.53 0.70
N ALA A 847 -32.83 -2.44 -0.07
CA ALA A 847 -32.44 -3.86 -0.03
C ALA A 847 -30.98 -4.13 -0.46
N LYS A 848 -30.45 -3.27 -1.32
CA LYS A 848 -29.07 -3.44 -1.83
C LYS A 848 -28.02 -2.71 -1.00
N TYR A 849 -28.33 -1.56 -0.44
CA TYR A 849 -27.37 -0.65 0.18
C TYR A 849 -27.73 -0.24 1.62
N GLY A 850 -28.96 -0.49 2.09
CA GLY A 850 -29.44 -0.11 3.42
C GLY A 850 -30.12 1.26 3.49
N HIS A 851 -30.61 1.60 4.68
CA HIS A 851 -31.22 2.88 5.00
C HIS A 851 -30.15 3.96 5.29
N TYR A 852 -30.59 5.23 5.34
CA TYR A 852 -29.75 6.34 5.81
C TYR A 852 -29.15 6.04 7.18
N GLY A 853 -27.86 6.28 7.31
CA GLY A 853 -27.18 6.14 8.58
C GLY A 853 -27.06 4.71 9.12
N THR A 854 -27.25 3.67 8.30
CA THR A 854 -27.05 2.27 8.72
C THR A 854 -25.54 2.03 8.91
N PRO A 855 -25.02 1.86 10.14
CA PRO A 855 -23.60 1.57 10.34
C PRO A 855 -23.29 0.17 9.81
N GLY A 856 -22.31 0.04 8.93
CA GLY A 856 -21.77 -1.26 8.55
C GLY A 856 -21.90 -1.67 7.08
N MET A 857 -22.65 -0.96 6.25
CA MET A 857 -22.67 -1.18 4.79
C MET A 857 -21.88 -0.14 3.98
N ALA A 858 -21.26 0.83 4.64
CA ALA A 858 -20.39 1.86 4.04
C ALA A 858 -18.92 1.71 4.47
N ALA A 859 -18.50 0.56 4.96
CA ALA A 859 -17.11 0.26 5.27
C ALA A 859 -16.61 -0.93 4.47
#